data_e90691f8b2e6d856f112fe53ffa21f97
#
_entry.id   e90691f8b2e6d856f112fe53ffa21f97
#
_cell.length_a   1.000
_cell.length_b   1.000
_cell.length_c   1.000
_cell.angle_alpha   90.00
_cell.angle_beta   90.00
_cell.angle_gamma   90.00
#
_symmetry.space_group_name_H-M   'P 1'
#
loop_
_entity.id
_entity.type
_entity.pdbx_description
1 polymer ?
#
loop_
_entity_poly.entity_id
_entity_poly.type
_entity_poly.pdbx_seq_one_letter_code
_entity_poly.pdbx_strand_id
1 'polypeptide(L)'
;MSAQRQAEPTSLPAPQVPDKVATEGLEAQWNQRWEDQGTYRFDRSRPRQEVYSIDTPPPTVSGSLHVGHVFSYTHTDVVARFQRMLGKSVFYPMGWDDNGLPTERRVQNYFGVRVDATLPYDPNFEPPHVGGEGKSIKARDQVPISRRNFVELCERLTVEDEKHFEDLWRHLGLSVDWTQNYQTIGTRARKVAQAAFLRNLERGEAYQAEAPGLWDVTFQTAVAQAELESREYPGFYHRLAFHITDPARAAEAAAAGAPVENGVDVCIETTRPELLPACVALIAHPDDERYKPLFGTTVASPVFGVEVPVLPHPEAEMDKGAGIAMCCTFGDTTDIDWWRDLNLPLRTVLRKDGRLQTETPEWITTDEGREAFAELAGKTTFSAREALVARLEASGEMRGEPQKTMRQTNFFEKGDKPLEIVTSRQWYIRNGGKPWVNPATGKDLNEELIERGKELEFHPDFMRVRYENWVRGLNNDWLVSRQRFFGVPFPLWYRVDDNGEVDYTQIITPSEDQLPVDPSSDTAPGYTEDQRGVAGGFVGELDIMDTWATSSLSPQIACGWLEDEDLFSRTYPMDLRPQGQDIIRTWLFSTVVRADLEFGALPWAHAGLSGWILDSDHKKMSKSKGNVVTPMGLLEKFGSDAVRYWAASARLGLDAAFDESQMKIGRRLAIKVLNASKFALTMGGDADLDLDITHVVQPLDRSMLAALREVVSSATTALENYEHARALEVTESFFWTFCDDYLELVKERAYNREGKWSDQASASARAALAIAIDTFVRLLAPYLPFVTEEVWSWYREGSVHQAAWPTASDLEVTPDGTVEGAIEDASSVLLGVASEALVVLRRVKSEAKVSPRTPFLEVTVSAPKQTIPLLEDVLEDLAAATKIQGPAHFEASADSSEDEGTIRVASFELGEAPAKKKN
;
A
#
# COMPACT_ATOMS: atom_id res chain seq x y z
N MET A 1 -32.08 -11.28 -1.74
CA MET A 1 -32.69 -12.64 -1.90
C MET A 1 -31.59 -13.64 -1.61
N SER A 2 -31.64 -14.31 -0.46
CA SER A 2 -30.67 -15.35 -0.11
C SER A 2 -30.73 -16.46 -1.16
N ALA A 3 -29.61 -16.72 -1.84
CA ALA A 3 -29.47 -18.00 -2.54
C ALA A 3 -29.83 -19.11 -1.54
N GLN A 4 -30.77 -19.98 -1.89
CA GLN A 4 -31.11 -21.12 -1.05
C GLN A 4 -29.83 -21.94 -0.86
N ARG A 5 -29.23 -21.87 0.35
CA ARG A 5 -28.19 -22.79 0.76
C ARG A 5 -28.74 -24.19 0.55
N GLN A 6 -28.12 -25.00 -0.30
CA GLN A 6 -28.38 -26.43 -0.30
C GLN A 6 -27.95 -26.93 1.08
N ALA A 7 -28.85 -27.67 1.74
CA ALA A 7 -28.54 -28.26 3.03
C ALA A 7 -27.31 -29.18 2.86
N GLU A 8 -26.23 -28.85 3.59
CA GLU A 8 -25.05 -29.68 3.59
C GLU A 8 -25.39 -31.07 4.22
N PRO A 9 -24.77 -32.16 3.72
CA PRO A 9 -24.98 -33.46 4.30
C PRO A 9 -24.52 -33.50 5.77
N THR A 10 -25.38 -33.99 6.65
CA THR A 10 -25.10 -34.08 8.10
C THR A 10 -24.32 -35.37 8.46
N SER A 11 -24.12 -36.28 7.51
CA SER A 11 -23.26 -37.46 7.65
C SER A 11 -22.34 -37.57 6.42
N LEU A 12 -21.05 -37.74 6.66
CA LEU A 12 -20.01 -37.86 5.64
C LEU A 12 -19.30 -39.22 5.81
N PRO A 13 -18.72 -39.77 4.73
CA PRO A 13 -17.88 -40.96 4.83
C PRO A 13 -16.77 -40.82 5.87
N ALA A 14 -16.30 -42.00 6.39
CA ALA A 14 -15.18 -42.00 7.32
C ALA A 14 -13.97 -41.17 6.82
N PRO A 15 -13.40 -40.29 7.64
CA PRO A 15 -12.31 -39.41 7.25
C PRO A 15 -11.06 -40.17 6.79
N GLN A 16 -10.45 -39.75 5.71
CA GLN A 16 -9.21 -40.32 5.20
C GLN A 16 -7.99 -39.52 5.67
N VAL A 17 -7.65 -39.68 6.93
CA VAL A 17 -6.59 -38.92 7.58
C VAL A 17 -5.22 -39.57 7.37
N PRO A 18 -4.18 -38.86 6.90
CA PRO A 18 -2.86 -39.43 6.71
C PRO A 18 -2.21 -39.91 8.02
N ASP A 19 -1.43 -40.99 7.97
CA ASP A 19 -0.70 -41.50 9.15
C ASP A 19 0.24 -40.45 9.73
N LYS A 20 0.89 -39.64 8.87
CA LYS A 20 1.76 -38.55 9.25
C LYS A 20 1.28 -37.25 8.61
N VAL A 21 0.94 -36.29 9.44
CA VAL A 21 0.60 -34.92 9.00
C VAL A 21 1.83 -34.02 9.09
N ALA A 22 2.02 -33.16 8.10
CA ALA A 22 3.13 -32.22 8.01
C ALA A 22 2.71 -30.96 7.24
N THR A 23 3.37 -29.87 7.50
CA THR A 23 3.14 -28.61 6.76
C THR A 23 4.02 -28.51 5.51
N GLU A 24 5.09 -29.28 5.43
CA GLU A 24 6.05 -29.24 4.35
C GLU A 24 5.46 -29.80 3.05
N GLY A 25 5.56 -29.00 1.99
CA GLY A 25 5.12 -29.36 0.64
C GLY A 25 3.65 -29.04 0.33
N LEU A 26 2.88 -28.55 1.29
CA LEU A 26 1.47 -28.21 1.08
C LEU A 26 1.31 -27.10 0.07
N GLU A 27 2.22 -26.12 0.05
CA GLU A 27 2.17 -24.99 -0.87
C GLU A 27 2.20 -25.46 -2.35
N ALA A 28 3.14 -26.33 -2.69
CA ALA A 28 3.25 -26.85 -4.05
C ALA A 28 2.05 -27.72 -4.43
N GLN A 29 1.61 -28.59 -3.52
CA GLN A 29 0.49 -29.51 -3.74
C GLN A 29 -0.81 -28.76 -3.98
N TRP A 30 -1.13 -27.78 -3.10
CA TRP A 30 -2.44 -27.12 -3.14
C TRP A 30 -2.49 -26.04 -4.22
N ASN A 31 -1.42 -25.30 -4.48
CA ASN A 31 -1.37 -24.37 -5.59
C ASN A 31 -1.65 -25.06 -6.93
N GLN A 32 -1.03 -26.21 -7.17
CA GLN A 32 -1.30 -26.98 -8.40
C GLN A 32 -2.75 -27.44 -8.49
N ARG A 33 -3.33 -27.93 -7.39
CA ARG A 33 -4.74 -28.36 -7.37
C ARG A 33 -5.71 -27.21 -7.59
N TRP A 34 -5.51 -26.08 -6.93
CA TRP A 34 -6.36 -24.90 -7.09
C TRP A 34 -6.36 -24.39 -8.53
N GLU A 35 -5.20 -24.44 -9.19
CA GLU A 35 -5.08 -24.07 -10.60
C GLU A 35 -5.80 -25.05 -11.51
N ASP A 36 -5.56 -26.36 -11.35
CA ASP A 36 -6.18 -27.43 -12.15
C ASP A 36 -7.71 -27.44 -12.01
N GLN A 37 -8.22 -27.15 -10.82
CA GLN A 37 -9.65 -27.09 -10.53
C GLN A 37 -10.28 -25.73 -10.85
N GLY A 38 -9.47 -24.69 -11.09
CA GLY A 38 -9.96 -23.33 -11.28
C GLY A 38 -10.65 -22.74 -10.05
N THR A 39 -10.17 -23.09 -8.83
CA THR A 39 -10.79 -22.76 -7.55
C THR A 39 -11.05 -21.26 -7.39
N TYR A 40 -10.18 -20.42 -7.94
CA TYR A 40 -10.24 -18.97 -7.82
C TYR A 40 -10.69 -18.25 -9.09
N ARG A 41 -11.11 -18.99 -10.11
CA ARG A 41 -11.59 -18.38 -11.35
C ARG A 41 -12.86 -17.58 -11.14
N PHE A 42 -12.88 -16.40 -11.75
CA PHE A 42 -14.05 -15.52 -11.76
C PHE A 42 -15.18 -16.13 -12.60
N ASP A 43 -16.34 -16.35 -11.98
CA ASP A 43 -17.53 -16.81 -12.68
C ASP A 43 -18.26 -15.61 -13.31
N ARG A 44 -18.03 -15.41 -14.57
CA ARG A 44 -18.57 -14.32 -15.37
C ARG A 44 -20.08 -14.44 -15.61
N SER A 45 -20.71 -15.57 -15.31
CA SER A 45 -22.17 -15.75 -15.45
C SER A 45 -22.96 -15.03 -14.34
N ARG A 46 -22.32 -14.70 -13.23
CA ARG A 46 -22.95 -14.06 -12.08
C ARG A 46 -23.32 -12.62 -12.33
N PRO A 47 -24.50 -12.15 -11.87
CA PRO A 47 -24.88 -10.74 -11.95
C PRO A 47 -24.06 -9.88 -10.98
N ARG A 48 -23.95 -8.57 -11.25
CA ARG A 48 -23.11 -7.62 -10.45
C ARG A 48 -23.32 -7.73 -8.93
N GLN A 49 -24.55 -7.95 -8.48
CA GLN A 49 -24.90 -8.05 -7.05
C GLN A 49 -24.29 -9.28 -6.37
N GLU A 50 -23.94 -10.31 -7.15
CA GLU A 50 -23.29 -11.52 -6.67
C GLU A 50 -21.77 -11.50 -6.92
N VAL A 51 -21.24 -10.43 -7.49
CA VAL A 51 -19.81 -10.22 -7.72
C VAL A 51 -19.22 -9.40 -6.57
N TYR A 52 -17.97 -9.69 -6.22
CA TYR A 52 -17.13 -8.85 -5.39
C TYR A 52 -15.81 -8.59 -6.14
N SER A 53 -15.54 -7.33 -6.46
CA SER A 53 -14.41 -6.94 -7.31
C SER A 53 -13.36 -6.14 -6.52
N ILE A 54 -12.09 -6.47 -6.74
CA ILE A 54 -10.95 -5.95 -5.97
C ILE A 54 -9.96 -5.28 -6.92
N ASP A 55 -9.70 -3.99 -6.70
CA ASP A 55 -8.69 -3.22 -7.41
C ASP A 55 -7.36 -3.24 -6.65
N THR A 56 -6.58 -4.29 -6.88
CA THR A 56 -5.29 -4.50 -6.20
C THR A 56 -4.20 -3.62 -6.80
N PRO A 57 -3.32 -2.99 -5.98
CA PRO A 57 -2.23 -2.19 -6.52
C PRO A 57 -1.30 -3.05 -7.38
N PRO A 58 -1.07 -2.69 -8.64
CA PRO A 58 -0.09 -3.40 -9.45
C PRO A 58 1.31 -3.15 -8.86
N PRO A 59 2.06 -4.21 -8.44
CA PRO A 59 3.41 -4.01 -7.95
C PRO A 59 4.34 -3.56 -9.06
N THR A 60 5.25 -2.63 -8.75
CA THR A 60 6.25 -2.17 -9.72
C THR A 60 7.27 -3.27 -9.99
N VAL A 61 7.32 -3.73 -11.24
CA VAL A 61 8.14 -4.86 -11.70
C VAL A 61 9.58 -4.42 -11.98
N SER A 62 10.23 -3.80 -11.00
CA SER A 62 11.60 -3.31 -11.15
C SER A 62 12.46 -3.62 -9.92
N GLY A 63 12.54 -4.88 -9.57
CA GLY A 63 13.32 -5.35 -8.44
C GLY A 63 12.59 -6.42 -7.63
N SER A 64 13.06 -6.75 -6.43
CA SER A 64 12.45 -7.77 -5.57
C SER A 64 11.27 -7.20 -4.78
N LEU A 65 10.24 -8.02 -4.58
CA LEU A 65 9.21 -7.78 -3.59
C LEU A 65 9.83 -7.75 -2.18
N HIS A 66 9.20 -7.05 -1.26
CA HIS A 66 9.61 -7.00 0.14
C HIS A 66 8.45 -7.36 1.07
N VAL A 67 8.74 -7.60 2.34
CA VAL A 67 7.74 -8.04 3.33
C VAL A 67 6.53 -7.09 3.46
N GLY A 68 6.67 -5.80 3.14
CA GLY A 68 5.55 -4.86 3.10
C GLY A 68 4.49 -5.21 2.04
N HIS A 69 4.90 -5.77 0.89
CA HIS A 69 3.96 -6.29 -0.09
C HIS A 69 3.23 -7.52 0.46
N VAL A 70 3.96 -8.50 1.00
CA VAL A 70 3.36 -9.70 1.62
C VAL A 70 2.32 -9.31 2.66
N PHE A 71 2.62 -8.30 3.46
CA PHE A 71 1.72 -7.76 4.47
C PHE A 71 0.40 -7.25 3.89
N SER A 72 0.46 -6.30 2.96
CA SER A 72 -0.73 -5.68 2.37
C SER A 72 -1.55 -6.65 1.53
N TYR A 73 -0.90 -7.51 0.72
CA TYR A 73 -1.60 -8.47 -0.13
C TYR A 73 -2.23 -9.61 0.67
N THR A 74 -1.66 -9.98 1.82
CA THR A 74 -2.31 -10.93 2.73
C THR A 74 -3.61 -10.37 3.29
N HIS A 75 -3.64 -9.09 3.70
CA HIS A 75 -4.89 -8.44 4.16
C HIS A 75 -5.98 -8.49 3.08
N THR A 76 -5.59 -8.19 1.84
CA THR A 76 -6.49 -8.26 0.68
C THR A 76 -7.05 -9.67 0.47
N ASP A 77 -6.17 -10.68 0.52
CA ASP A 77 -6.54 -12.06 0.25
C ASP A 77 -7.46 -12.65 1.34
N VAL A 78 -7.31 -12.22 2.59
CA VAL A 78 -8.26 -12.58 3.65
C VAL A 78 -9.67 -12.13 3.31
N VAL A 79 -9.83 -10.88 2.83
CA VAL A 79 -11.13 -10.36 2.39
C VAL A 79 -11.64 -11.13 1.17
N ALA A 80 -10.80 -11.38 0.18
CA ALA A 80 -11.17 -12.12 -1.02
C ALA A 80 -11.70 -13.51 -0.71
N ARG A 81 -11.03 -14.26 0.19
CA ARG A 81 -11.46 -15.59 0.63
C ARG A 81 -12.76 -15.53 1.42
N PHE A 82 -12.90 -14.60 2.34
CA PHE A 82 -14.13 -14.40 3.09
C PHE A 82 -15.32 -14.12 2.16
N GLN A 83 -15.18 -13.20 1.21
CA GLN A 83 -16.24 -12.87 0.26
C GLN A 83 -16.62 -14.08 -0.63
N ARG A 84 -15.64 -14.89 -1.04
CA ARG A 84 -15.89 -16.12 -1.80
C ARG A 84 -16.67 -17.11 -0.96
N MET A 85 -16.33 -17.27 0.31
CA MET A 85 -17.05 -18.16 1.24
C MET A 85 -18.45 -17.62 1.59
N LEU A 86 -18.71 -16.32 1.44
CA LEU A 86 -20.06 -15.73 1.46
C LEU A 86 -20.86 -16.01 0.17
N GLY A 87 -20.28 -16.73 -0.80
CA GLY A 87 -20.94 -17.10 -2.05
C GLY A 87 -20.83 -16.09 -3.19
N LYS A 88 -20.00 -15.03 -3.02
CA LYS A 88 -19.72 -14.10 -4.09
C LYS A 88 -18.77 -14.69 -5.14
N SER A 89 -18.99 -14.33 -6.42
CA SER A 89 -17.98 -14.51 -7.45
C SER A 89 -16.94 -13.39 -7.30
N VAL A 90 -15.73 -13.76 -6.90
CA VAL A 90 -14.69 -12.75 -6.58
C VAL A 90 -13.87 -12.46 -7.84
N PHE A 91 -13.95 -11.23 -8.33
CA PHE A 91 -13.07 -10.71 -9.38
C PHE A 91 -11.81 -10.14 -8.73
N TYR A 92 -10.73 -10.91 -8.77
CA TYR A 92 -9.45 -10.59 -8.14
C TYR A 92 -8.32 -10.71 -9.16
N PRO A 93 -8.18 -9.72 -10.07
CA PRO A 93 -7.12 -9.68 -11.05
C PRO A 93 -5.78 -9.27 -10.42
N MET A 94 -4.66 -9.63 -11.07
CA MET A 94 -3.34 -9.10 -10.76
C MET A 94 -2.87 -8.19 -11.89
N GLY A 95 -2.41 -6.98 -11.52
CA GLY A 95 -1.76 -6.05 -12.45
C GLY A 95 -0.25 -6.03 -12.23
N TRP A 96 0.49 -5.63 -13.27
CA TRP A 96 1.93 -5.39 -13.23
C TRP A 96 2.23 -3.94 -13.64
N ASP A 97 2.96 -3.20 -12.78
CA ASP A 97 3.39 -1.83 -13.09
C ASP A 97 4.80 -1.87 -13.68
N ASP A 98 4.86 -1.97 -15.01
CA ASP A 98 6.08 -2.25 -15.76
C ASP A 98 6.83 -1.00 -16.18
N ASN A 99 6.15 0.15 -16.22
CA ASN A 99 6.67 1.37 -16.81
C ASN A 99 7.45 2.27 -15.84
N GLY A 100 8.04 3.32 -16.40
CA GLY A 100 8.66 4.39 -15.67
C GLY A 100 10.15 4.19 -15.32
N LEU A 101 10.67 5.17 -14.59
CA LEU A 101 12.08 5.29 -14.27
C LEU A 101 12.70 4.06 -13.56
N PRO A 102 12.00 3.37 -12.63
CA PRO A 102 12.59 2.19 -11.98
C PRO A 102 12.94 1.09 -12.97
N THR A 103 12.04 0.79 -13.90
CA THR A 103 12.26 -0.23 -14.95
C THR A 103 13.37 0.20 -15.90
N GLU A 104 13.37 1.45 -16.36
CA GLU A 104 14.46 1.95 -17.21
C GLU A 104 15.83 1.82 -16.55
N ARG A 105 15.96 2.18 -15.27
CA ARG A 105 17.22 2.04 -14.52
C ARG A 105 17.64 0.57 -14.38
N ARG A 106 16.67 -0.33 -14.16
CA ARG A 106 16.97 -1.76 -14.09
C ARG A 106 17.50 -2.27 -15.44
N VAL A 107 16.85 -1.90 -16.55
CA VAL A 107 17.28 -2.26 -17.90
C VAL A 107 18.66 -1.70 -18.24
N GLN A 108 18.92 -0.43 -17.93
CA GLN A 108 20.22 0.20 -18.10
C GLN A 108 21.33 -0.56 -17.40
N ASN A 109 21.08 -1.00 -16.17
CA ASN A 109 22.06 -1.73 -15.39
C ASN A 109 22.18 -3.21 -15.81
N TYR A 110 21.06 -3.85 -16.11
CA TYR A 110 21.01 -5.28 -16.45
C TYR A 110 21.64 -5.57 -17.81
N PHE A 111 21.40 -4.69 -18.80
CA PHE A 111 21.92 -4.82 -20.17
C PHE A 111 23.12 -3.93 -20.48
N GLY A 112 23.49 -3.00 -19.60
CA GLY A 112 24.62 -2.09 -19.84
C GLY A 112 24.39 -1.08 -20.95
N VAL A 113 23.18 -0.57 -21.10
CA VAL A 113 22.74 0.31 -22.19
C VAL A 113 22.20 1.64 -21.71
N ARG A 114 22.16 2.65 -22.59
CA ARG A 114 21.46 3.92 -22.35
C ARG A 114 20.78 4.39 -23.64
N VAL A 115 19.73 5.16 -23.52
CA VAL A 115 19.05 5.69 -24.70
C VAL A 115 19.82 6.86 -25.31
N ASP A 116 19.94 6.82 -26.63
CA ASP A 116 20.27 7.94 -27.48
C ASP A 116 19.24 8.01 -28.60
N ALA A 117 18.29 8.95 -28.48
CA ALA A 117 17.16 9.06 -29.40
C ALA A 117 17.56 9.45 -30.82
N THR A 118 18.82 9.86 -31.03
CA THR A 118 19.35 10.20 -32.39
C THR A 118 19.78 8.96 -33.17
N LEU A 119 19.94 7.83 -32.51
CA LEU A 119 20.36 6.59 -33.18
C LEU A 119 19.20 5.91 -33.89
N PRO A 120 19.42 5.35 -35.07
CA PRO A 120 18.40 4.57 -35.79
C PRO A 120 18.16 3.23 -35.07
N TYR A 121 16.99 2.68 -35.32
CA TYR A 121 16.63 1.33 -34.85
C TYR A 121 17.52 0.26 -35.51
N ASP A 122 18.07 -0.63 -34.71
CA ASP A 122 18.80 -1.82 -35.16
C ASP A 122 17.99 -3.08 -34.80
N PRO A 123 17.38 -3.77 -35.81
CA PRO A 123 16.59 -4.98 -35.55
C PRO A 123 17.43 -6.18 -35.10
N ASN A 124 18.75 -6.11 -35.22
CA ASN A 124 19.66 -7.18 -34.81
C ASN A 124 20.48 -6.82 -33.57
N PHE A 125 20.05 -5.80 -32.83
CA PHE A 125 20.78 -5.36 -31.64
C PHE A 125 20.79 -6.44 -30.57
N GLU A 126 22.01 -6.82 -30.14
CA GLU A 126 22.22 -7.69 -29.00
C GLU A 126 22.85 -6.89 -27.84
N PRO A 127 22.32 -6.99 -26.62
CA PRO A 127 22.82 -6.22 -25.50
C PRO A 127 24.22 -6.64 -25.11
N PRO A 128 25.12 -5.68 -24.77
CA PRO A 128 26.52 -5.97 -24.44
C PRO A 128 26.69 -6.75 -23.12
N HIS A 129 25.66 -6.77 -22.31
CA HIS A 129 25.66 -7.44 -21.00
C HIS A 129 24.26 -8.02 -20.73
N VAL A 130 24.20 -9.14 -20.00
CA VAL A 130 22.95 -9.75 -19.52
C VAL A 130 23.17 -10.19 -18.10
N GLY A 131 22.36 -9.65 -17.18
CA GLY A 131 22.40 -9.99 -15.77
C GLY A 131 23.14 -8.96 -14.92
N GLY A 132 23.13 -9.18 -13.62
CA GLY A 132 23.75 -8.33 -12.61
C GLY A 132 22.73 -7.74 -11.66
N GLU A 133 22.77 -8.24 -10.43
CA GLU A 133 22.08 -7.59 -9.32
C GLU A 133 23.05 -6.66 -8.59
N GLY A 134 22.65 -5.42 -8.38
CA GLY A 134 23.21 -4.58 -7.33
C GLY A 134 24.43 -3.73 -7.60
N LYS A 135 25.04 -3.73 -8.81
CA LYS A 135 26.06 -2.72 -9.15
C LYS A 135 25.62 -1.92 -10.36
N SER A 136 25.37 -0.63 -10.17
CA SER A 136 25.09 0.28 -11.27
C SER A 136 26.27 0.37 -12.21
N ILE A 137 26.06 0.04 -13.49
CA ILE A 137 27.02 0.31 -14.54
C ILE A 137 27.07 1.82 -14.72
N LYS A 138 28.24 2.43 -14.62
CA LYS A 138 28.34 3.90 -14.75
C LYS A 138 27.85 4.33 -16.12
N ALA A 139 27.13 5.44 -16.19
CA ALA A 139 26.56 5.95 -17.44
C ALA A 139 27.58 6.09 -18.58
N ARG A 140 28.85 6.40 -18.29
CA ARG A 140 29.96 6.47 -19.28
C ARG A 140 30.32 5.10 -19.89
N ASP A 141 30.00 4.02 -19.18
CA ASP A 141 30.33 2.66 -19.57
C ASP A 141 29.13 1.96 -20.23
N GLN A 142 27.94 2.62 -20.28
CA GLN A 142 26.75 2.14 -20.94
C GLN A 142 26.79 2.43 -22.44
N VAL A 143 26.42 1.45 -23.26
CA VAL A 143 26.36 1.58 -24.73
C VAL A 143 25.11 2.38 -25.12
N PRO A 144 25.23 3.45 -25.93
CA PRO A 144 24.07 4.17 -26.44
C PRO A 144 23.31 3.33 -27.47
N ILE A 145 21.98 3.29 -27.35
CA ILE A 145 21.09 2.57 -28.27
C ILE A 145 19.87 3.42 -28.61
N SER A 146 19.19 3.08 -29.70
CA SER A 146 17.97 3.75 -30.10
C SER A 146 16.86 3.59 -29.04
N ARG A 147 15.90 4.53 -29.01
CA ARG A 147 14.71 4.45 -28.16
C ARG A 147 13.97 3.11 -28.34
N ARG A 148 13.76 2.68 -29.58
CA ARG A 148 13.01 1.46 -29.88
C ARG A 148 13.73 0.21 -29.38
N ASN A 149 15.04 0.08 -29.58
CA ASN A 149 15.82 -1.02 -29.01
C ASN A 149 15.74 -1.05 -27.47
N PHE A 150 15.74 0.13 -26.84
CA PHE A 150 15.62 0.24 -25.39
C PHE A 150 14.25 -0.22 -24.89
N VAL A 151 13.17 0.17 -25.56
CA VAL A 151 11.80 -0.28 -25.25
C VAL A 151 11.67 -1.80 -25.37
N GLU A 152 12.21 -2.40 -26.46
CA GLU A 152 12.22 -3.86 -26.64
C GLU A 152 12.96 -4.60 -25.50
N LEU A 153 14.06 -4.02 -25.00
CA LEU A 153 14.78 -4.58 -23.85
C LEU A 153 13.98 -4.42 -22.55
N CYS A 154 13.24 -3.34 -22.38
CA CYS A 154 12.35 -3.16 -21.24
C CYS A 154 11.24 -4.21 -21.26
N GLU A 155 10.54 -4.38 -22.37
CA GLU A 155 9.48 -5.39 -22.53
C GLU A 155 10.00 -6.82 -22.29
N ARG A 156 11.21 -7.12 -22.74
CA ARG A 156 11.84 -8.41 -22.49
C ARG A 156 12.11 -8.68 -21.01
N LEU A 157 12.63 -7.68 -20.29
CA LEU A 157 13.02 -7.85 -18.88
C LEU A 157 11.80 -7.88 -17.95
N THR A 158 10.75 -7.10 -18.24
CA THR A 158 9.53 -7.08 -17.43
C THR A 158 8.84 -8.43 -17.43
N VAL A 159 8.75 -9.13 -18.55
CA VAL A 159 8.18 -10.50 -18.63
C VAL A 159 8.90 -11.49 -17.69
N GLU A 160 10.23 -11.39 -17.59
CA GLU A 160 11.00 -12.25 -16.66
C GLU A 160 10.74 -11.87 -15.20
N ASP A 161 10.69 -10.59 -14.90
CA ASP A 161 10.46 -10.09 -13.53
C ASP A 161 9.02 -10.34 -13.06
N GLU A 162 7.99 -10.17 -13.92
CA GLU A 162 6.59 -10.52 -13.64
C GLU A 162 6.46 -11.97 -13.18
N LYS A 163 7.11 -12.89 -13.88
CA LYS A 163 7.07 -14.31 -13.53
C LYS A 163 7.64 -14.60 -12.15
N HIS A 164 8.74 -13.96 -11.78
CA HIS A 164 9.30 -14.09 -10.43
C HIS A 164 8.35 -13.58 -9.35
N PHE A 165 7.59 -12.51 -9.65
CA PHE A 165 6.60 -11.97 -8.73
C PHE A 165 5.39 -12.89 -8.62
N GLU A 166 4.90 -13.43 -9.75
CA GLU A 166 3.81 -14.41 -9.76
C GLU A 166 4.18 -15.66 -8.96
N ASP A 167 5.39 -16.21 -9.14
CA ASP A 167 5.86 -17.37 -8.40
C ASP A 167 5.84 -17.12 -6.88
N LEU A 168 6.23 -15.92 -6.43
CA LEU A 168 6.19 -15.56 -5.02
C LEU A 168 4.74 -15.44 -4.50
N TRP A 169 3.85 -14.82 -5.28
CA TRP A 169 2.43 -14.68 -4.91
C TRP A 169 1.71 -16.01 -4.86
N ARG A 170 2.01 -16.91 -5.79
CA ARG A 170 1.50 -18.28 -5.77
C ARG A 170 2.03 -19.04 -4.54
N HIS A 171 3.32 -18.91 -4.23
CA HIS A 171 3.90 -19.53 -3.03
C HIS A 171 3.25 -19.00 -1.73
N LEU A 172 2.97 -17.70 -1.65
CA LEU A 172 2.23 -17.09 -0.53
C LEU A 172 0.77 -17.59 -0.47
N GLY A 173 0.25 -18.14 -1.55
CA GLY A 173 -1.12 -18.65 -1.63
C GLY A 173 -2.16 -17.56 -1.81
N LEU A 174 -1.91 -16.54 -2.64
CA LEU A 174 -2.94 -15.57 -2.97
C LEU A 174 -4.03 -16.19 -3.86
N SER A 175 -5.30 -15.90 -3.55
CA SER A 175 -6.47 -16.43 -4.28
C SER A 175 -6.83 -15.59 -5.51
N VAL A 176 -5.82 -15.15 -6.25
CA VAL A 176 -5.92 -14.38 -7.49
C VAL A 176 -6.40 -15.26 -8.64
N ASP A 177 -7.22 -14.71 -9.52
CA ASP A 177 -7.50 -15.32 -10.82
C ASP A 177 -6.41 -14.93 -11.82
N TRP A 178 -5.41 -15.80 -11.96
CA TRP A 178 -4.26 -15.61 -12.83
C TRP A 178 -4.60 -15.55 -14.33
N THR A 179 -5.85 -15.83 -14.72
CA THR A 179 -6.31 -15.63 -16.10
C THR A 179 -6.74 -14.20 -16.40
N GLN A 180 -6.84 -13.35 -15.38
CA GLN A 180 -7.26 -11.94 -15.45
C GLN A 180 -6.10 -10.95 -15.26
N ASN A 181 -4.87 -11.34 -15.62
CA ASN A 181 -3.71 -10.49 -15.50
C ASN A 181 -3.72 -9.34 -16.50
N TYR A 182 -3.13 -8.21 -16.13
CA TYR A 182 -2.89 -7.07 -17.01
C TYR A 182 -1.56 -6.40 -16.70
N GLN A 183 -0.97 -5.74 -17.71
CA GLN A 183 0.20 -4.87 -17.58
C GLN A 183 -0.22 -3.42 -17.76
N THR A 184 0.35 -2.49 -16.98
CA THR A 184 0.08 -1.05 -17.13
C THR A 184 0.57 -0.47 -18.46
N ILE A 185 1.45 -1.20 -19.16
CA ILE A 185 1.96 -0.86 -20.49
C ILE A 185 1.44 -1.80 -21.60
N GLY A 186 0.61 -2.77 -21.26
CA GLY A 186 -0.02 -3.66 -22.22
C GLY A 186 -0.93 -2.93 -23.22
N THR A 187 -1.32 -3.59 -24.29
CA THR A 187 -2.14 -2.97 -25.36
C THR A 187 -3.43 -2.36 -24.83
N ARG A 188 -4.17 -3.09 -23.97
CA ARG A 188 -5.39 -2.58 -23.32
C ARG A 188 -5.10 -1.34 -22.47
N ALA A 189 -4.07 -1.41 -21.62
CA ALA A 189 -3.74 -0.30 -20.74
C ALA A 189 -3.34 0.96 -21.52
N ARG A 190 -2.53 0.82 -22.57
CA ARG A 190 -2.18 1.93 -23.47
C ARG A 190 -3.41 2.54 -24.13
N LYS A 191 -4.30 1.72 -24.68
CA LYS A 191 -5.55 2.17 -25.30
C LYS A 191 -6.44 2.93 -24.30
N VAL A 192 -6.67 2.36 -23.13
CA VAL A 192 -7.47 2.96 -22.05
C VAL A 192 -6.88 4.30 -21.59
N ALA A 193 -5.57 4.34 -21.34
CA ALA A 193 -4.89 5.56 -20.87
C ALA A 193 -4.92 6.67 -21.92
N GLN A 194 -4.69 6.33 -23.18
CA GLN A 194 -4.72 7.28 -24.29
C GLN A 194 -6.14 7.80 -24.56
N ALA A 195 -7.14 6.92 -24.58
CA ALA A 195 -8.54 7.32 -24.75
C ALA A 195 -9.00 8.25 -23.61
N ALA A 196 -8.70 7.88 -22.37
CA ALA A 196 -9.03 8.71 -21.20
C ALA A 196 -8.35 10.09 -21.27
N PHE A 197 -7.09 10.16 -21.73
CA PHE A 197 -6.40 11.43 -21.93
C PHE A 197 -7.04 12.28 -23.03
N LEU A 198 -7.37 11.70 -24.18
CA LEU A 198 -8.02 12.41 -25.30
C LEU A 198 -9.38 12.97 -24.88
N ARG A 199 -10.18 12.22 -24.13
CA ARG A 199 -11.45 12.68 -23.59
C ARG A 199 -11.27 13.83 -22.56
N ASN A 200 -10.24 13.72 -21.68
CA ASN A 200 -9.91 14.84 -20.81
C ASN A 200 -9.48 16.09 -21.59
N LEU A 201 -8.73 15.91 -22.70
CA LEU A 201 -8.32 17.02 -23.56
C LEU A 201 -9.52 17.68 -24.24
N GLU A 202 -10.43 16.88 -24.80
CA GLU A 202 -11.65 17.36 -25.45
C GLU A 202 -12.54 18.17 -24.49
N ARG A 203 -12.65 17.75 -23.21
CA ARG A 203 -13.43 18.43 -22.18
C ARG A 203 -12.68 19.61 -21.52
N GLY A 204 -11.43 19.89 -21.89
CA GLY A 204 -10.59 20.93 -21.30
C GLY A 204 -10.09 20.58 -19.87
N GLU A 205 -10.21 19.36 -19.46
CA GLU A 205 -9.69 18.81 -18.21
C GLU A 205 -8.19 18.51 -18.30
N ALA A 206 -7.67 18.20 -19.50
CA ALA A 206 -6.26 18.16 -19.78
C ALA A 206 -5.84 19.39 -20.60
N TYR A 207 -4.63 19.90 -20.34
CA TYR A 207 -4.11 21.05 -21.06
C TYR A 207 -2.59 21.07 -21.05
N GLN A 208 -2.00 21.78 -22.03
CA GLN A 208 -0.56 22.00 -22.11
C GLN A 208 -0.23 23.44 -21.64
N ALA A 209 0.85 23.58 -20.89
CA ALA A 209 1.36 24.87 -20.49
C ALA A 209 2.90 24.89 -20.48
N GLU A 210 3.47 25.99 -20.94
CA GLU A 210 4.87 26.29 -20.71
C GLU A 210 4.98 27.10 -19.43
N ALA A 211 5.53 26.50 -18.38
CA ALA A 211 5.57 27.07 -17.05
C ALA A 211 6.82 26.61 -16.29
N PRO A 212 7.28 27.41 -15.31
CA PRO A 212 8.29 26.95 -14.36
C PRO A 212 7.75 25.77 -13.56
N GLY A 213 8.56 24.71 -13.46
CA GLY A 213 8.18 23.48 -12.75
C GLY A 213 9.39 22.81 -12.12
N LEU A 214 9.11 21.96 -11.12
CA LEU A 214 10.13 21.17 -10.43
C LEU A 214 10.74 20.15 -11.38
N TRP A 215 12.06 20.09 -11.37
CA TRP A 215 12.86 19.33 -12.34
C TRP A 215 13.99 18.57 -11.67
N ASP A 216 14.09 17.28 -11.95
CA ASP A 216 15.24 16.48 -11.56
C ASP A 216 16.35 16.58 -12.63
N VAL A 217 17.47 17.18 -12.26
CA VAL A 217 18.60 17.42 -13.18
C VAL A 217 19.40 16.15 -13.51
N THR A 218 19.24 15.09 -12.71
CA THR A 218 19.93 13.81 -12.94
C THR A 218 19.19 12.99 -13.97
N PHE A 219 17.87 12.89 -13.81
CA PHE A 219 17.00 12.15 -14.72
C PHE A 219 16.48 13.01 -15.87
N GLN A 220 16.68 14.33 -15.80
CA GLN A 220 16.24 15.33 -16.77
C GLN A 220 14.74 15.19 -17.09
N THR A 221 13.93 15.20 -16.05
CA THR A 221 12.48 15.04 -16.11
C THR A 221 11.76 15.96 -15.12
N ALA A 222 10.56 16.37 -15.45
CA ALA A 222 9.66 17.08 -14.56
C ALA A 222 9.18 16.16 -13.43
N VAL A 223 8.90 16.75 -12.26
CA VAL A 223 8.47 16.05 -11.04
C VAL A 223 7.15 16.64 -10.56
N ALA A 224 6.14 15.77 -10.36
CA ALA A 224 4.84 16.19 -9.85
C ALA A 224 4.85 16.41 -8.34
N GLN A 225 3.92 17.23 -7.81
CA GLN A 225 3.78 17.49 -6.39
C GLN A 225 3.68 16.22 -5.54
N ALA A 226 3.01 15.19 -6.04
CA ALA A 226 2.85 13.91 -5.35
C ALA A 226 4.14 13.10 -5.17
N GLU A 227 5.17 13.37 -5.99
CA GLU A 227 6.46 12.67 -5.99
C GLU A 227 7.54 13.40 -5.18
N LEU A 228 7.17 14.50 -4.49
CA LEU A 228 8.11 15.28 -3.70
C LEU A 228 8.39 14.65 -2.34
N GLU A 229 9.66 14.69 -1.96
CA GLU A 229 10.12 14.39 -0.61
C GLU A 229 10.90 15.59 -0.07
N SER A 230 10.45 16.14 1.06
CA SER A 230 11.18 17.20 1.76
C SER A 230 12.24 16.59 2.65
N ARG A 231 13.49 16.98 2.46
CA ARG A 231 14.64 16.50 3.25
C ARG A 231 15.39 17.67 3.86
N GLU A 232 15.92 17.49 5.06
CA GLU A 232 16.89 18.41 5.62
C GLU A 232 18.18 18.37 4.80
N TYR A 233 18.58 19.54 4.32
CA TYR A 233 19.77 19.66 3.46
C TYR A 233 20.68 20.76 3.98
N PRO A 234 22.00 20.52 4.12
CA PRO A 234 22.96 21.49 4.61
C PRO A 234 23.17 22.58 3.58
N GLY A 235 23.32 23.79 4.06
CA GLY A 235 23.60 24.96 3.23
C GLY A 235 24.30 26.08 4.01
N PHE A 236 24.49 27.19 3.35
CA PHE A 236 25.05 28.39 3.95
C PHE A 236 24.20 29.61 3.56
N TYR A 237 23.91 30.49 4.50
CA TYR A 237 23.43 31.82 4.21
C TYR A 237 24.59 32.70 3.84
N HIS A 238 24.46 33.40 2.71
CA HIS A 238 25.39 34.40 2.20
C HIS A 238 24.69 35.74 2.29
N ARG A 239 25.31 36.69 2.97
CA ARG A 239 24.80 38.06 3.09
C ARG A 239 25.39 38.91 1.97
N LEU A 240 24.53 39.39 1.06
CA LEU A 240 24.89 40.09 -0.18
C LEU A 240 24.39 41.53 -0.17
N ALA A 241 25.24 42.46 -0.62
CA ALA A 241 24.92 43.86 -0.72
C ALA A 241 24.44 44.23 -2.13
N PHE A 242 23.17 44.63 -2.24
CA PHE A 242 22.60 45.27 -3.43
C PHE A 242 22.74 46.79 -3.31
N HIS A 243 23.02 47.48 -4.42
CA HIS A 243 23.31 48.91 -4.41
C HIS A 243 22.11 49.71 -4.91
N ILE A 244 21.56 50.61 -4.09
CA ILE A 244 20.49 51.54 -4.52
C ILE A 244 21.07 52.43 -5.62
N THR A 245 20.41 52.44 -6.79
CA THR A 245 20.94 53.13 -7.99
C THR A 245 20.84 54.65 -7.90
N ASP A 246 19.90 55.19 -7.11
CA ASP A 246 19.74 56.60 -6.86
C ASP A 246 20.20 56.98 -5.44
N PRO A 247 21.35 57.68 -5.27
CA PRO A 247 21.87 58.09 -3.96
C PRO A 247 20.93 59.00 -3.17
N ALA A 248 20.07 59.78 -3.83
CA ALA A 248 19.11 60.63 -3.14
C ALA A 248 18.02 59.79 -2.50
N ARG A 249 17.51 58.77 -3.21
CA ARG A 249 16.54 57.80 -2.67
C ARG A 249 17.17 56.96 -1.56
N ALA A 250 18.44 56.60 -1.68
CA ALA A 250 19.15 55.90 -0.62
C ALA A 250 19.20 56.71 0.68
N ALA A 251 19.53 58.01 0.56
CA ALA A 251 19.56 58.93 1.68
C ALA A 251 18.16 59.17 2.30
N GLU A 252 17.10 59.30 1.49
CA GLU A 252 15.72 59.40 1.94
C GLU A 252 15.28 58.16 2.71
N ALA A 253 15.54 56.94 2.15
CA ALA A 253 15.21 55.69 2.76
C ALA A 253 15.94 55.48 4.11
N ALA A 254 17.22 55.79 4.16
CA ALA A 254 18.02 55.75 5.39
C ALA A 254 17.50 56.71 6.46
N ALA A 255 17.14 57.95 6.06
CA ALA A 255 16.53 58.93 6.95
C ALA A 255 15.15 58.50 7.48
N ALA A 256 14.41 57.69 6.71
CA ALA A 256 13.15 57.07 7.10
C ALA A 256 13.31 55.78 7.94
N GLY A 257 14.55 55.38 8.26
CA GLY A 257 14.85 54.23 9.12
C GLY A 257 15.10 52.88 8.41
N ALA A 258 15.23 52.86 7.06
CA ALA A 258 15.60 51.68 6.33
C ALA A 258 17.02 51.20 6.64
N PRO A 259 17.31 49.89 6.66
CA PRO A 259 18.64 49.36 6.95
C PRO A 259 19.57 49.52 5.72
N VAL A 260 19.95 50.77 5.42
CA VAL A 260 20.90 51.10 4.34
C VAL A 260 22.31 51.15 4.91
N GLU A 261 23.20 50.29 4.45
CA GLU A 261 24.61 50.22 4.83
C GLU A 261 25.48 51.04 3.83
N ASN A 262 26.62 51.54 4.25
CA ASN A 262 27.56 52.30 3.40
C ASN A 262 26.91 53.44 2.59
N GLY A 263 25.73 53.88 2.98
CA GLY A 263 24.97 54.94 2.34
C GLY A 263 24.15 54.56 1.12
N VAL A 264 24.35 53.36 0.55
CA VAL A 264 23.64 52.85 -0.65
C VAL A 264 23.32 51.38 -0.63
N ASP A 265 23.80 50.62 0.33
CA ASP A 265 23.72 49.16 0.31
C ASP A 265 22.47 48.64 1.05
N VAL A 266 21.71 47.80 0.40
CA VAL A 266 20.64 46.97 1.00
C VAL A 266 21.13 45.54 1.03
N CYS A 267 21.26 44.97 2.24
CA CYS A 267 21.76 43.63 2.40
C CYS A 267 20.61 42.59 2.46
N ILE A 268 20.77 41.54 1.67
CA ILE A 268 19.89 40.37 1.70
C ILE A 268 20.64 39.13 2.19
N GLU A 269 19.93 38.09 2.60
CA GLU A 269 20.53 36.78 2.89
C GLU A 269 19.96 35.72 1.96
N THR A 270 20.84 34.96 1.30
CA THR A 270 20.43 33.88 0.39
C THR A 270 21.24 32.61 0.58
N THR A 271 20.63 31.50 0.37
CA THR A 271 21.29 30.17 0.29
C THR A 271 21.68 29.79 -1.13
N ARG A 272 21.26 30.59 -2.14
CA ARG A 272 21.42 30.30 -3.56
C ARG A 272 22.10 31.49 -4.30
N PRO A 273 23.32 31.90 -3.92
CA PRO A 273 24.00 33.03 -4.58
C PRO A 273 24.23 32.81 -6.07
N GLU A 274 24.39 31.54 -6.53
CA GLU A 274 24.55 31.19 -7.94
C GLU A 274 23.38 31.61 -8.84
N LEU A 275 22.21 31.91 -8.28
CA LEU A 275 21.05 32.41 -9.02
C LEU A 275 20.99 33.95 -9.13
N LEU A 276 21.94 34.67 -8.53
CA LEU A 276 22.01 36.11 -8.59
C LEU A 276 21.91 36.71 -10.02
N PRO A 277 22.48 36.10 -11.09
CA PRO A 277 22.30 36.57 -12.45
C PRO A 277 20.85 36.56 -12.95
N ALA A 278 19.99 35.77 -12.33
CA ALA A 278 18.57 35.63 -12.66
C ALA A 278 17.67 36.52 -11.77
N CYS A 279 18.23 37.34 -10.89
CA CYS A 279 17.44 38.19 -10.00
C CYS A 279 16.53 39.14 -10.79
N VAL A 280 15.27 39.28 -10.40
CA VAL A 280 14.25 40.11 -11.04
C VAL A 280 13.64 41.13 -10.10
N ALA A 281 13.73 40.94 -8.79
CA ALA A 281 13.27 41.89 -7.78
C ALA A 281 13.89 41.59 -6.41
N LEU A 282 13.86 42.54 -5.49
CA LEU A 282 13.93 42.30 -4.06
C LEU A 282 12.52 42.37 -3.48
N ILE A 283 12.16 41.46 -2.64
CA ILE A 283 10.81 41.32 -2.09
C ILE A 283 10.84 41.37 -0.57
N ALA A 284 10.00 42.23 0.03
CA ALA A 284 9.80 42.32 1.47
C ALA A 284 8.29 42.35 1.81
N HIS A 285 7.96 42.06 3.07
CA HIS A 285 6.58 42.12 3.52
C HIS A 285 6.04 43.55 3.54
N PRO A 286 4.81 43.85 3.07
CA PRO A 286 4.26 45.20 3.02
C PRO A 286 4.13 45.85 4.40
N ASP A 287 4.04 45.09 5.49
CA ASP A 287 3.96 45.59 6.86
C ASP A 287 5.32 45.64 7.56
N ASP A 288 6.42 45.32 6.87
CA ASP A 288 7.76 45.44 7.45
C ASP A 288 8.23 46.91 7.37
N GLU A 289 8.14 47.57 8.50
CA GLU A 289 8.53 48.97 8.61
C GLU A 289 9.98 49.27 8.22
N ARG A 290 10.86 48.27 8.29
CA ARG A 290 12.25 48.38 7.91
C ARG A 290 12.44 48.65 6.42
N TYR A 291 11.59 48.05 5.58
CA TYR A 291 11.74 48.06 4.13
C TYR A 291 10.70 48.91 3.39
N LYS A 292 9.63 49.35 4.07
CA LYS A 292 8.64 50.29 3.50
C LYS A 292 9.26 51.50 2.77
N PRO A 293 10.28 52.15 3.33
CA PRO A 293 10.89 53.32 2.63
C PRO A 293 11.59 52.94 1.32
N LEU A 294 11.90 51.67 1.11
CA LEU A 294 12.61 51.19 -0.09
C LEU A 294 11.66 50.77 -1.21
N PHE A 295 10.35 50.60 -0.93
CA PHE A 295 9.43 50.15 -1.96
C PHE A 295 9.36 51.12 -3.14
N GLY A 296 9.49 50.56 -4.37
CA GLY A 296 9.55 51.33 -5.59
C GLY A 296 10.94 51.92 -5.91
N THR A 297 11.96 51.66 -5.06
CA THR A 297 13.35 51.99 -5.43
C THR A 297 13.94 50.93 -6.35
N THR A 298 14.97 51.30 -7.12
CA THR A 298 15.74 50.39 -7.95
C THR A 298 17.09 50.11 -7.29
N VAL A 299 17.47 48.84 -7.29
CA VAL A 299 18.78 48.38 -6.80
C VAL A 299 19.53 47.62 -7.89
N ALA A 300 20.85 47.76 -7.92
CA ALA A 300 21.71 46.96 -8.77
C ALA A 300 22.23 45.73 -8.05
N SER A 301 22.17 44.58 -8.67
CA SER A 301 22.66 43.33 -8.10
C SER A 301 24.19 43.33 -8.01
N PRO A 302 24.78 42.75 -6.94
CA PRO A 302 26.24 42.67 -6.80
C PRO A 302 26.84 41.86 -7.96
N VAL A 303 28.07 42.21 -8.34
CA VAL A 303 28.87 41.61 -9.41
C VAL A 303 28.29 41.81 -10.83
N PHE A 304 26.98 41.63 -11.02
CA PHE A 304 26.36 41.67 -12.34
C PHE A 304 25.79 43.02 -12.74
N GLY A 305 25.56 43.90 -11.76
CA GLY A 305 25.01 45.25 -11.99
C GLY A 305 23.60 45.24 -12.62
N VAL A 306 22.87 44.17 -12.50
CA VAL A 306 21.51 44.09 -13.04
C VAL A 306 20.55 44.89 -12.16
N GLU A 307 19.86 45.85 -12.76
CA GLU A 307 18.90 46.70 -12.06
C GLU A 307 17.57 45.97 -11.84
N VAL A 308 17.08 45.98 -10.59
CA VAL A 308 15.82 45.32 -10.17
C VAL A 308 15.06 46.20 -9.18
N PRO A 309 13.73 46.20 -9.17
CA PRO A 309 12.90 46.93 -8.20
C PRO A 309 12.86 46.25 -6.83
N VAL A 310 12.62 47.06 -5.79
CA VAL A 310 12.22 46.61 -4.46
C VAL A 310 10.69 46.66 -4.34
N LEU A 311 10.04 45.54 -4.12
CA LEU A 311 8.58 45.39 -4.18
C LEU A 311 8.01 44.77 -2.90
N PRO A 312 6.77 45.11 -2.53
CA PRO A 312 6.08 44.47 -1.41
C PRO A 312 5.37 43.20 -1.88
N HIS A 313 5.37 42.14 -1.03
CA HIS A 313 4.50 40.99 -1.21
C HIS A 313 4.13 40.37 0.15
N PRO A 314 2.84 40.00 0.40
CA PRO A 314 2.38 39.53 1.72
C PRO A 314 2.93 38.15 2.13
N GLU A 315 3.42 37.36 1.20
CA GLU A 315 4.06 36.08 1.48
C GLU A 315 5.55 36.19 1.82
N ALA A 316 6.15 37.39 1.82
CA ALA A 316 7.50 37.55 2.30
C ALA A 316 7.55 37.42 3.84
N GLU A 317 8.46 36.57 4.33
CA GLU A 317 8.58 36.29 5.77
C GLU A 317 9.50 37.34 6.43
N MET A 318 8.95 38.19 7.34
CA MET A 318 9.69 39.26 8.03
C MET A 318 10.83 38.75 8.91
N ASP A 319 10.72 37.53 9.44
CA ASP A 319 11.66 36.97 10.41
C ASP A 319 12.67 36.00 9.77
N LYS A 320 12.61 35.81 8.44
CA LYS A 320 13.50 34.89 7.72
C LYS A 320 14.70 35.64 7.13
N GLY A 321 15.89 35.27 7.56
CA GLY A 321 17.12 35.97 7.14
C GLY A 321 17.07 37.46 7.45
N ALA A 322 17.32 38.28 6.44
CA ALA A 322 17.25 39.75 6.58
C ALA A 322 15.81 40.30 6.59
N GLY A 323 14.78 39.50 6.28
CA GLY A 323 13.39 39.94 6.08
C GLY A 323 13.11 40.52 4.70
N ILE A 324 14.13 40.62 3.86
CA ILE A 324 14.06 40.96 2.44
C ILE A 324 14.82 39.88 1.64
N ALA A 325 14.21 39.41 0.57
CA ALA A 325 14.78 38.33 -0.24
C ALA A 325 14.92 38.75 -1.71
N MET A 326 15.91 38.16 -2.40
CA MET A 326 15.94 38.24 -3.86
C MET A 326 14.96 37.24 -4.48
N CYS A 327 14.15 37.70 -5.39
CA CYS A 327 13.37 36.85 -6.29
C CYS A 327 14.24 36.56 -7.53
N CYS A 328 14.57 35.28 -7.70
CA CYS A 328 15.28 34.81 -8.90
C CYS A 328 14.35 33.89 -9.66
N THR A 329 14.33 33.92 -10.96
CA THR A 329 13.47 33.04 -11.73
C THR A 329 14.22 31.74 -12.09
N PHE A 330 14.23 30.59 -11.29
CA PHE A 330 13.48 30.48 -10.02
C PHE A 330 14.39 29.79 -9.00
N GLY A 331 14.39 30.25 -7.76
CA GLY A 331 15.20 29.69 -6.66
C GLY A 331 14.43 28.66 -5.85
N ASP A 332 13.13 28.91 -5.63
CA ASP A 332 12.18 28.03 -4.95
C ASP A 332 10.75 28.26 -5.47
N THR A 333 9.78 27.58 -4.87
CA THR A 333 8.36 27.70 -5.28
C THR A 333 7.76 29.07 -4.97
N THR A 334 8.23 29.75 -3.91
CA THR A 334 7.77 31.10 -3.54
C THR A 334 8.16 32.12 -4.61
N ASP A 335 9.33 31.96 -5.24
CA ASP A 335 9.76 32.81 -6.36
C ASP A 335 8.77 32.71 -7.55
N ILE A 336 8.13 31.57 -7.78
CA ILE A 336 7.11 31.39 -8.84
C ILE A 336 5.86 32.20 -8.52
N ASP A 337 5.43 32.20 -7.24
CA ASP A 337 4.25 32.95 -6.80
C ASP A 337 4.50 34.43 -6.90
N TRP A 338 5.63 34.95 -6.41
CA TRP A 338 6.04 36.33 -6.57
C TRP A 338 6.15 36.75 -8.04
N TRP A 339 6.77 35.89 -8.87
CA TRP A 339 6.91 36.16 -10.31
C TRP A 339 5.55 36.32 -10.99
N ARG A 340 4.62 35.45 -10.69
CA ARG A 340 3.27 35.45 -11.28
C ARG A 340 2.45 36.66 -10.79
N ASP A 341 2.39 36.85 -9.48
CA ASP A 341 1.51 37.85 -8.85
C ASP A 341 1.99 39.28 -9.11
N LEU A 342 3.28 39.48 -9.20
CA LEU A 342 3.90 40.78 -9.51
C LEU A 342 4.22 40.99 -11.00
N ASN A 343 3.86 40.00 -11.84
CA ASN A 343 4.12 40.02 -13.29
C ASN A 343 5.59 40.38 -13.62
N LEU A 344 6.52 39.68 -12.97
CA LEU A 344 7.97 39.94 -13.12
C LEU A 344 8.52 39.34 -14.44
N PRO A 345 9.66 39.83 -14.98
CA PRO A 345 10.26 39.27 -16.18
C PRO A 345 10.78 37.85 -15.91
N LEU A 346 10.80 37.00 -16.95
CA LEU A 346 11.39 35.67 -16.91
C LEU A 346 12.87 35.72 -17.26
N ARG A 347 13.75 35.37 -16.32
CA ARG A 347 15.22 35.35 -16.51
C ARG A 347 15.76 33.95 -16.21
N THR A 348 15.76 33.05 -17.15
CA THR A 348 16.23 31.67 -16.97
C THR A 348 17.74 31.61 -17.16
N VAL A 349 18.49 31.10 -16.21
CA VAL A 349 19.94 30.86 -16.29
C VAL A 349 20.34 29.38 -16.14
N LEU A 350 19.42 28.53 -15.72
CA LEU A 350 19.65 27.10 -15.56
C LEU A 350 19.13 26.31 -16.77
N ARG A 351 19.96 25.37 -17.22
CA ARG A 351 19.63 24.38 -18.24
C ARG A 351 19.01 23.13 -17.60
N LYS A 352 18.35 22.31 -18.42
CA LYS A 352 17.74 21.03 -18.00
C LYS A 352 18.75 20.03 -17.41
N ASP A 353 20.03 20.15 -17.69
CA ASP A 353 21.11 19.34 -17.11
C ASP A 353 21.67 19.91 -15.76
N GLY A 354 21.04 20.93 -15.21
CA GLY A 354 21.43 21.57 -13.95
C GLY A 354 22.70 22.41 -14.03
N ARG A 355 23.08 22.80 -15.23
CA ARG A 355 24.21 23.70 -15.46
C ARG A 355 23.74 25.09 -15.83
N LEU A 356 24.53 26.08 -15.56
CA LEU A 356 24.29 27.44 -16.06
C LEU A 356 24.40 27.47 -17.58
N GLN A 357 23.66 28.39 -18.21
CA GLN A 357 23.73 28.62 -19.65
C GLN A 357 25.16 28.93 -20.07
N THR A 358 25.50 28.62 -21.35
CA THR A 358 26.84 28.83 -21.90
C THR A 358 27.03 30.23 -22.46
N GLU A 359 25.92 30.90 -22.81
CA GLU A 359 25.89 32.24 -23.34
C GLU A 359 25.53 33.25 -22.25
N THR A 360 26.13 34.42 -22.27
CA THR A 360 25.77 35.45 -21.30
C THR A 360 24.38 36.02 -21.62
N PRO A 361 23.47 36.04 -20.64
CA PRO A 361 22.12 36.57 -20.84
C PRO A 361 22.11 38.05 -21.25
N GLU A 362 21.17 38.42 -22.12
CA GLU A 362 21.04 39.77 -22.70
C GLU A 362 20.87 40.89 -21.65
N TRP A 363 20.22 40.57 -20.51
CA TRP A 363 19.95 41.51 -19.41
C TRP A 363 21.22 41.84 -18.58
N ILE A 364 22.32 41.11 -18.76
CA ILE A 364 23.63 41.45 -18.17
C ILE A 364 24.37 42.34 -19.15
N THR A 365 24.30 43.65 -18.89
CA THR A 365 24.77 44.65 -19.85
C THR A 365 26.15 45.24 -19.50
N THR A 366 26.60 45.12 -18.25
CA THR A 366 27.90 45.62 -17.79
C THR A 366 29.03 44.69 -18.24
N ASP A 367 30.19 45.22 -18.54
CA ASP A 367 31.37 44.45 -18.95
C ASP A 367 31.85 43.52 -17.81
N GLU A 368 31.83 44.03 -16.56
CA GLU A 368 32.15 43.25 -15.36
C GLU A 368 31.19 42.08 -15.13
N GLY A 369 29.88 42.34 -15.30
CA GLY A 369 28.86 41.32 -15.21
C GLY A 369 28.96 40.23 -16.27
N ARG A 370 29.33 40.61 -17.52
CA ARG A 370 29.57 39.66 -18.62
C ARG A 370 30.79 38.79 -18.36
N GLU A 371 31.89 39.40 -17.88
CA GLU A 371 33.08 38.65 -17.48
C GLU A 371 32.79 37.68 -16.33
N ALA A 372 32.03 38.15 -15.33
CA ALA A 372 31.61 37.30 -14.21
C ALA A 372 30.73 36.10 -14.67
N PHE A 373 29.75 36.35 -15.54
CA PHE A 373 28.91 35.27 -16.04
C PHE A 373 29.70 34.25 -16.91
N ALA A 374 30.66 34.73 -17.72
CA ALA A 374 31.54 33.87 -18.51
C ALA A 374 32.32 32.85 -17.65
N GLU A 375 32.71 33.24 -16.43
CA GLU A 375 33.33 32.32 -15.46
C GLU A 375 32.35 31.26 -14.93
N LEU A 376 31.05 31.55 -14.88
CA LEU A 376 30.04 30.65 -14.39
C LEU A 376 29.47 29.76 -15.50
N ALA A 377 29.59 30.18 -16.76
CA ALA A 377 29.00 29.52 -17.93
C ALA A 377 29.30 28.00 -17.97
N GLY A 378 28.29 27.18 -18.15
CA GLY A 378 28.41 25.72 -18.24
C GLY A 378 28.78 24.99 -16.93
N LYS A 379 29.00 25.71 -15.81
CA LYS A 379 29.24 25.08 -14.50
C LYS A 379 27.94 24.54 -13.89
N THR A 380 28.06 23.54 -13.03
CA THR A 380 26.94 23.08 -12.18
C THR A 380 26.61 24.16 -11.14
N THR A 381 25.39 24.16 -10.60
CA THR A 381 24.98 25.08 -9.53
C THR A 381 25.98 25.10 -8.36
N PHE A 382 26.53 23.94 -7.99
CA PHE A 382 27.53 23.84 -6.93
C PHE A 382 28.83 24.57 -7.30
N SER A 383 29.44 24.26 -8.45
CA SER A 383 30.72 24.88 -8.87
C SER A 383 30.55 26.38 -9.23
N ALA A 384 29.38 26.78 -9.70
CA ALA A 384 29.08 28.19 -9.97
C ALA A 384 28.95 28.95 -8.66
N ARG A 385 28.33 28.37 -7.63
CA ARG A 385 28.23 28.96 -6.28
C ARG A 385 29.62 29.26 -5.70
N GLU A 386 30.52 28.24 -5.74
CA GLU A 386 31.89 28.42 -5.24
C GLU A 386 32.63 29.55 -5.96
N ALA A 387 32.54 29.61 -7.29
CA ALA A 387 33.19 30.65 -8.10
C ALA A 387 32.60 32.05 -7.80
N LEU A 388 31.28 32.16 -7.69
CA LEU A 388 30.61 33.42 -7.43
C LEU A 388 30.86 33.92 -6.01
N VAL A 389 30.87 33.04 -5.01
CA VAL A 389 31.21 33.41 -3.62
C VAL A 389 32.59 34.02 -3.55
N ALA A 390 33.61 33.38 -4.18
CA ALA A 390 34.96 33.92 -4.23
C ALA A 390 35.00 35.30 -4.87
N ARG A 391 34.19 35.55 -5.90
CA ARG A 391 34.14 36.86 -6.58
C ARG A 391 33.43 37.92 -5.73
N LEU A 392 32.36 37.58 -5.04
CA LEU A 392 31.64 38.44 -4.10
C LEU A 392 32.50 38.82 -2.88
N GLU A 393 33.35 37.89 -2.42
CA GLU A 393 34.34 38.19 -1.38
C GLU A 393 35.40 39.18 -1.89
N ALA A 394 35.93 38.95 -3.10
CA ALA A 394 36.96 39.79 -3.69
C ALA A 394 36.46 41.20 -4.00
N SER A 395 35.18 41.38 -4.42
CA SER A 395 34.55 42.69 -4.64
C SER A 395 34.13 43.36 -3.35
N GLY A 396 34.08 42.65 -2.22
CA GLY A 396 33.57 43.14 -0.94
C GLY A 396 32.06 43.29 -0.88
N GLU A 397 31.33 42.74 -1.83
CA GLU A 397 29.87 42.76 -1.83
C GLU A 397 29.24 41.65 -1.03
N MET A 398 30.02 40.64 -0.58
CA MET A 398 29.64 39.73 0.47
C MET A 398 29.96 40.31 1.84
N ARG A 399 28.97 40.31 2.73
CA ARG A 399 29.10 40.91 4.08
C ARG A 399 29.24 39.79 5.13
N GLY A 400 30.45 39.68 5.72
CA GLY A 400 30.75 38.68 6.73
C GLY A 400 30.97 37.28 6.16
N GLU A 401 31.16 36.31 7.05
CA GLU A 401 31.38 34.90 6.70
C GLU A 401 30.05 34.17 6.43
N PRO A 402 30.00 33.23 5.48
CA PRO A 402 28.81 32.40 5.25
C PRO A 402 28.39 31.63 6.50
N GLN A 403 27.13 31.69 6.88
CA GLN A 403 26.59 31.05 8.08
C GLN A 403 25.99 29.71 7.73
N LYS A 404 26.44 28.65 8.43
CA LYS A 404 25.89 27.29 8.25
C LYS A 404 24.40 27.24 8.62
N THR A 405 23.63 26.55 7.80
CA THR A 405 22.21 26.34 8.04
C THR A 405 21.78 24.93 7.58
N MET A 406 20.67 24.46 8.14
CA MET A 406 19.92 23.31 7.65
C MET A 406 18.58 23.81 7.14
N ARG A 407 18.21 23.43 5.94
CA ARG A 407 16.94 23.85 5.33
C ARG A 407 16.16 22.66 4.80
N GLN A 408 14.83 22.75 4.84
CA GLN A 408 13.98 21.83 4.12
C GLN A 408 14.12 22.08 2.62
N THR A 409 14.40 21.03 1.88
CA THR A 409 14.67 21.12 0.43
C THR A 409 13.92 20.01 -0.27
N ASN A 410 13.30 20.32 -1.40
CA ASN A 410 12.55 19.36 -2.21
C ASN A 410 13.49 18.46 -3.02
N PHE A 411 13.22 17.18 -2.92
CA PHE A 411 13.85 16.13 -3.70
C PHE A 411 12.78 15.37 -4.48
N PHE A 412 13.17 14.80 -5.59
CA PHE A 412 12.40 13.71 -6.17
C PHE A 412 12.54 12.49 -5.25
N GLU A 413 11.46 11.78 -4.94
CA GLU A 413 11.48 10.62 -4.03
C GLU A 413 12.48 9.52 -4.44
N LYS A 414 12.78 9.43 -5.76
CA LYS A 414 13.74 8.50 -6.37
C LYS A 414 15.11 9.14 -6.65
N GLY A 415 15.28 10.43 -6.34
CA GLY A 415 16.48 11.23 -6.63
C GLY A 415 17.33 11.49 -5.40
N ASP A 416 18.63 11.72 -5.65
CA ASP A 416 19.64 11.99 -4.62
C ASP A 416 20.11 13.47 -4.61
N LYS A 417 19.59 14.28 -5.53
CA LYS A 417 19.92 15.70 -5.63
C LYS A 417 18.70 16.56 -5.37
N PRO A 418 18.89 17.77 -4.82
CA PRO A 418 17.84 18.77 -4.77
C PRO A 418 17.26 19.04 -6.16
N LEU A 419 15.94 19.24 -6.20
CA LEU A 419 15.25 19.66 -7.40
C LEU A 419 15.60 21.10 -7.76
N GLU A 420 15.69 21.37 -9.06
CA GLU A 420 15.78 22.70 -9.61
C GLU A 420 14.42 23.10 -10.21
N ILE A 421 14.24 24.40 -10.50
CA ILE A 421 13.06 24.88 -11.22
C ILE A 421 13.49 25.25 -12.64
N VAL A 422 12.83 24.64 -13.62
CA VAL A 422 13.12 24.84 -15.04
C VAL A 422 11.83 25.13 -15.78
N THR A 423 11.83 26.15 -16.63
CA THR A 423 10.71 26.40 -17.54
C THR A 423 10.70 25.37 -18.63
N SER A 424 9.59 24.68 -18.75
CA SER A 424 9.37 23.66 -19.78
C SER A 424 7.90 23.52 -20.13
N ARG A 425 7.62 23.06 -21.35
CA ARG A 425 6.27 22.73 -21.78
C ARG A 425 5.91 21.39 -21.22
N GLN A 426 4.75 21.33 -20.52
CA GLN A 426 4.28 20.13 -19.82
C GLN A 426 2.78 19.96 -20.03
N TRP A 427 2.32 18.69 -19.91
CA TRP A 427 0.92 18.33 -19.88
C TRP A 427 0.41 18.21 -18.44
N TYR A 428 -0.77 18.76 -18.22
CA TYR A 428 -1.45 18.76 -16.92
C TYR A 428 -2.86 18.17 -17.04
N ILE A 429 -3.32 17.51 -15.99
CA ILE A 429 -4.72 17.13 -15.77
C ILE A 429 -5.24 17.91 -14.57
N ARG A 430 -6.46 18.45 -14.66
CA ARG A 430 -7.15 19.10 -13.55
C ARG A 430 -7.36 18.13 -12.40
N ASN A 431 -7.00 18.56 -11.19
CA ASN A 431 -7.10 17.74 -9.97
C ASN A 431 -7.54 18.55 -8.73
N GLY A 432 -8.02 19.77 -8.94
CA GLY A 432 -8.38 20.67 -7.86
C GLY A 432 -7.23 21.47 -7.24
N GLY A 433 -6.00 21.35 -7.80
CA GLY A 433 -4.86 22.14 -7.32
C GLY A 433 -4.87 23.60 -7.80
N LYS A 434 -5.65 23.90 -8.82
CA LYS A 434 -5.96 25.26 -9.27
C LYS A 434 -7.48 25.46 -9.29
N PRO A 435 -7.98 26.68 -9.02
CA PRO A 435 -9.41 26.98 -9.11
C PRO A 435 -9.95 26.61 -10.48
N TRP A 436 -10.91 25.69 -10.52
CA TRP A 436 -11.58 25.29 -11.75
C TRP A 436 -12.96 24.70 -11.44
N VAL A 437 -13.97 25.28 -12.08
CA VAL A 437 -15.34 24.81 -11.97
C VAL A 437 -15.56 23.71 -13.00
N ASN A 438 -15.93 22.52 -12.53
CA ASN A 438 -16.26 21.40 -13.39
C ASN A 438 -17.52 21.72 -14.22
N PRO A 439 -17.44 21.80 -15.56
CA PRO A 439 -18.59 22.15 -16.40
C PRO A 439 -19.75 21.15 -16.29
N ALA A 440 -19.47 19.89 -15.96
CA ALA A 440 -20.48 18.85 -15.85
C ALA A 440 -21.32 18.98 -14.57
N THR A 441 -20.71 19.44 -13.47
CA THR A 441 -21.35 19.49 -12.14
C THR A 441 -21.65 20.92 -11.67
N GLY A 442 -20.96 21.93 -12.22
CA GLY A 442 -21.03 23.32 -11.78
C GLY A 442 -20.35 23.59 -10.42
N LYS A 443 -19.59 22.63 -9.88
CA LYS A 443 -18.87 22.73 -8.60
C LYS A 443 -17.37 23.03 -8.82
N ASP A 444 -16.74 23.62 -7.82
CA ASP A 444 -15.27 23.64 -7.76
C ASP A 444 -14.73 22.22 -7.61
N LEU A 445 -13.75 21.85 -8.42
CA LEU A 445 -13.23 20.48 -8.46
C LEU A 445 -12.60 20.05 -7.13
N ASN A 446 -11.93 20.97 -6.39
CA ASN A 446 -11.35 20.64 -5.09
C ASN A 446 -12.44 20.28 -4.08
N GLU A 447 -13.54 21.06 -4.05
CA GLU A 447 -14.68 20.77 -3.17
C GLU A 447 -15.36 19.45 -3.57
N GLU A 448 -15.50 19.16 -4.86
CA GLU A 448 -16.08 17.93 -5.38
C GLU A 448 -15.24 16.70 -4.95
N LEU A 449 -13.94 16.77 -5.07
CA LEU A 449 -13.03 15.69 -4.64
C LEU A 449 -13.04 15.48 -3.12
N ILE A 450 -13.24 16.53 -2.32
CA ILE A 450 -13.48 16.39 -0.87
C ILE A 450 -14.80 15.66 -0.60
N GLU A 451 -15.87 15.95 -1.36
CA GLU A 451 -17.14 15.22 -1.24
C GLU A 451 -16.97 13.74 -1.58
N ARG A 452 -16.25 13.40 -2.67
CA ARG A 452 -15.92 12.01 -3.01
C ARG A 452 -15.17 11.29 -1.88
N GLY A 453 -14.26 11.99 -1.20
CA GLY A 453 -13.57 11.43 -0.03
C GLY A 453 -14.49 11.12 1.16
N LYS A 454 -15.64 11.80 1.26
CA LYS A 454 -16.65 11.52 2.29
C LYS A 454 -17.59 10.38 1.90
N GLU A 455 -17.82 10.17 0.59
CA GLU A 455 -18.61 9.06 0.06
C GLU A 455 -17.86 7.74 0.15
N LEU A 456 -16.51 7.77 0.05
CA LEU A 456 -15.65 6.59 0.14
C LEU A 456 -15.57 6.08 1.58
N GLU A 457 -15.85 4.79 1.78
CA GLU A 457 -15.68 4.13 3.07
C GLU A 457 -14.23 3.71 3.31
N PHE A 458 -13.54 4.42 4.20
CA PHE A 458 -12.16 4.13 4.56
C PHE A 458 -12.09 3.11 5.71
N HIS A 459 -11.23 2.11 5.57
CA HIS A 459 -10.91 1.13 6.59
C HIS A 459 -9.42 1.19 6.95
N PRO A 460 -9.08 1.77 8.12
CA PRO A 460 -9.96 2.41 9.10
C PRO A 460 -10.39 3.85 8.70
N ASP A 461 -11.52 4.31 9.23
CA ASP A 461 -12.13 5.60 8.87
C ASP A 461 -11.19 6.81 9.07
N PHE A 462 -10.32 6.80 10.08
CA PHE A 462 -9.40 7.91 10.33
C PHE A 462 -8.42 8.18 9.18
N MET A 463 -8.22 7.24 8.26
CA MET A 463 -7.36 7.43 7.09
C MET A 463 -7.95 8.41 6.06
N ARG A 464 -9.26 8.67 6.10
CA ARG A 464 -9.90 9.71 5.29
C ARG A 464 -9.26 11.08 5.49
N VAL A 465 -8.81 11.41 6.71
CA VAL A 465 -8.17 12.69 7.02
C VAL A 465 -6.89 12.90 6.19
N ARG A 466 -6.14 11.82 5.89
CA ARG A 466 -4.95 11.90 5.04
C ARG A 466 -5.30 12.27 3.60
N TYR A 467 -6.38 11.70 3.08
CA TYR A 467 -6.90 12.03 1.76
C TYR A 467 -7.37 13.50 1.70
N GLU A 468 -8.22 13.92 2.64
CA GLU A 468 -8.73 15.29 2.69
C GLU A 468 -7.61 16.32 2.85
N ASN A 469 -6.62 16.08 3.70
CA ASN A 469 -5.48 16.96 3.87
C ASN A 469 -4.64 17.06 2.59
N TRP A 470 -4.50 15.98 1.85
CA TRP A 470 -3.82 16.00 0.56
C TRP A 470 -4.58 16.89 -0.45
N VAL A 471 -5.90 16.70 -0.59
CA VAL A 471 -6.72 17.49 -1.51
C VAL A 471 -6.66 18.98 -1.16
N ARG A 472 -6.79 19.33 0.12
CA ARG A 472 -6.70 20.74 0.57
C ARG A 472 -5.30 21.33 0.43
N GLY A 473 -4.25 20.52 0.46
CA GLY A 473 -2.85 20.95 0.31
C GLY A 473 -2.35 20.99 -1.12
N LEU A 474 -3.21 20.74 -2.12
CA LEU A 474 -2.83 20.88 -3.52
C LEU A 474 -2.64 22.36 -3.89
N ASN A 475 -1.57 22.66 -4.59
CA ASN A 475 -1.26 24.00 -5.06
C ASN A 475 -1.05 24.10 -6.58
N ASN A 476 -1.05 22.97 -7.27
CA ASN A 476 -0.94 22.89 -8.73
C ASN A 476 -1.76 21.74 -9.28
N ASP A 477 -2.18 21.86 -10.55
CA ASP A 477 -2.77 20.75 -11.29
C ASP A 477 -1.76 19.62 -11.48
N TRP A 478 -2.25 18.43 -11.72
CA TRP A 478 -1.44 17.23 -11.85
C TRP A 478 -0.58 17.26 -13.12
N LEU A 479 0.72 17.42 -12.96
CA LEU A 479 1.71 17.33 -14.03
C LEU A 479 1.86 15.86 -14.44
N VAL A 480 1.44 15.53 -15.67
CA VAL A 480 1.35 14.13 -16.15
C VAL A 480 2.38 13.77 -17.23
N SER A 481 3.14 14.71 -17.75
CA SER A 481 4.19 14.43 -18.74
C SER A 481 5.55 14.12 -18.09
N ARG A 482 6.25 13.15 -18.69
CA ARG A 482 7.60 12.74 -18.27
C ARG A 482 8.51 12.64 -19.50
N GLN A 483 9.71 13.20 -19.38
CA GLN A 483 10.77 13.14 -20.40
C GLN A 483 11.52 11.83 -20.24
N ARG A 484 10.80 10.72 -20.44
CA ARG A 484 11.29 9.36 -20.31
C ARG A 484 10.99 8.54 -21.58
N PHE A 485 11.41 7.27 -21.60
CA PHE A 485 11.42 6.49 -22.84
C PHE A 485 10.46 5.30 -22.78
N PHE A 486 10.29 4.67 -21.61
CA PHE A 486 9.45 3.50 -21.42
C PHE A 486 8.22 3.82 -20.59
N GLY A 487 7.08 3.96 -21.23
CA GLY A 487 5.80 4.30 -20.66
C GLY A 487 4.74 4.50 -21.75
N VAL A 488 3.54 4.89 -21.35
CA VAL A 488 2.44 5.14 -22.30
C VAL A 488 2.66 6.49 -22.99
N PRO A 489 2.84 6.54 -24.32
CA PRO A 489 3.01 7.81 -25.04
C PRO A 489 1.73 8.65 -25.04
N PHE A 490 1.86 9.97 -25.06
CA PHE A 490 0.74 10.85 -25.39
C PHE A 490 0.32 10.65 -26.85
N PRO A 491 -0.95 10.42 -27.15
CA PRO A 491 -1.41 10.14 -28.52
C PRO A 491 -1.57 11.42 -29.34
N LEU A 492 -0.49 12.18 -29.51
CA LEU A 492 -0.51 13.54 -30.06
C LEU A 492 0.61 13.77 -31.04
N TRP A 493 0.32 14.56 -32.08
CA TRP A 493 1.30 15.14 -32.98
C TRP A 493 1.05 16.65 -33.07
N TYR A 494 2.05 17.38 -33.53
CA TYR A 494 1.99 18.82 -33.75
C TYR A 494 2.29 19.14 -35.19
N ARG A 495 1.64 20.16 -35.71
CA ARG A 495 1.91 20.64 -37.08
C ARG A 495 3.26 21.37 -37.09
N VAL A 496 4.02 21.18 -38.16
CA VAL A 496 5.19 22.00 -38.49
C VAL A 496 4.74 23.05 -39.51
N ASP A 497 5.01 24.32 -39.23
CA ASP A 497 4.62 25.42 -40.11
C ASP A 497 5.46 25.47 -41.37
N ASP A 498 5.15 26.40 -42.28
CA ASP A 498 5.88 26.58 -43.56
C ASP A 498 7.33 27.05 -43.41
N ASN A 499 7.69 27.54 -42.20
CA ASN A 499 9.07 27.95 -41.87
C ASN A 499 9.89 26.83 -41.24
N GLY A 500 9.25 25.68 -40.94
CA GLY A 500 9.87 24.53 -40.28
C GLY A 500 9.80 24.60 -38.74
N GLU A 501 9.04 25.52 -38.17
CA GLU A 501 8.85 25.65 -36.71
C GLU A 501 7.63 24.83 -36.29
N VAL A 502 7.74 24.23 -35.09
CA VAL A 502 6.65 23.40 -34.52
C VAL A 502 5.57 24.31 -33.89
N ASP A 503 4.36 24.23 -34.43
CA ASP A 503 3.21 24.94 -33.83
C ASP A 503 2.51 24.04 -32.80
N TYR A 504 2.87 24.21 -31.54
CA TYR A 504 2.30 23.45 -30.41
C TYR A 504 0.84 23.80 -30.09
N THR A 505 0.27 24.82 -30.72
CA THR A 505 -1.15 25.14 -30.60
C THR A 505 -2.01 24.32 -31.57
N GLN A 506 -1.38 23.74 -32.60
CA GLN A 506 -2.03 22.90 -33.61
C GLN A 506 -1.78 21.42 -33.31
N ILE A 507 -2.62 20.89 -32.42
CA ILE A 507 -2.54 19.49 -31.99
C ILE A 507 -3.31 18.62 -32.99
N ILE A 508 -2.70 17.51 -33.41
CA ILE A 508 -3.31 16.46 -34.23
C ILE A 508 -3.55 15.26 -33.32
N THR A 509 -4.79 14.76 -33.29
CA THR A 509 -5.19 13.61 -32.48
C THR A 509 -5.69 12.45 -33.33
N PRO A 510 -5.50 11.19 -32.94
CA PRO A 510 -6.14 10.04 -33.58
C PRO A 510 -7.60 9.93 -33.14
N SER A 511 -8.38 9.13 -33.84
CA SER A 511 -9.67 8.64 -33.35
C SER A 511 -9.49 7.48 -32.36
N GLU A 512 -10.48 7.22 -31.49
CA GLU A 512 -10.37 6.17 -30.46
C GLU A 512 -10.15 4.75 -31.03
N ASP A 513 -10.64 4.49 -32.26
CA ASP A 513 -10.46 3.21 -32.94
C ASP A 513 -9.03 2.98 -33.47
N GLN A 514 -8.24 4.03 -33.58
CA GLN A 514 -6.82 3.94 -33.95
C GLN A 514 -5.91 3.63 -32.76
N LEU A 515 -6.41 3.72 -31.51
CA LEU A 515 -5.61 3.51 -30.30
C LEU A 515 -5.30 2.01 -30.07
N PRO A 516 -4.14 1.68 -29.50
CA PRO A 516 -3.08 2.60 -29.05
C PRO A 516 -2.13 3.03 -30.18
N VAL A 517 -1.54 4.23 -30.05
CA VAL A 517 -0.53 4.77 -30.96
C VAL A 517 0.74 5.19 -30.22
N ASP A 518 1.88 5.22 -30.93
CA ASP A 518 3.12 5.83 -30.48
C ASP A 518 3.56 6.92 -31.46
N PRO A 519 3.33 8.21 -31.17
CA PRO A 519 3.66 9.30 -32.08
C PRO A 519 5.14 9.43 -32.42
N SER A 520 6.03 8.83 -31.61
CA SER A 520 7.46 8.80 -31.94
C SER A 520 7.80 7.92 -33.16
N SER A 521 6.93 6.96 -33.46
CA SER A 521 7.10 6.01 -34.59
C SER A 521 5.93 5.97 -35.54
N ASP A 522 4.71 6.31 -35.10
CA ASP A 522 3.50 6.24 -35.90
C ASP A 522 3.28 7.57 -36.69
N THR A 523 2.76 7.47 -37.89
CA THR A 523 2.46 8.63 -38.74
C THR A 523 1.19 9.34 -38.23
N ALA A 524 1.23 10.68 -38.22
CA ALA A 524 0.06 11.48 -37.85
C ALA A 524 -1.11 11.25 -38.81
N PRO A 525 -2.37 11.23 -38.34
CA PRO A 525 -3.54 11.13 -39.17
C PRO A 525 -3.59 12.21 -40.30
N GLY A 526 -3.79 11.77 -41.51
CA GLY A 526 -3.82 12.66 -42.66
C GLY A 526 -2.46 13.05 -43.30
N TYR A 527 -1.36 12.50 -42.79
CA TYR A 527 -0.02 12.71 -43.26
C TYR A 527 0.63 11.41 -43.74
N THR A 528 1.82 11.55 -44.39
CA THR A 528 2.68 10.43 -44.77
C THR A 528 4.01 10.53 -44.03
N GLU A 529 4.75 9.43 -43.87
CA GLU A 529 5.94 9.39 -43.05
C GLU A 529 7.06 10.33 -43.54
N ASP A 530 7.15 10.57 -44.84
CA ASP A 530 8.11 11.51 -45.43
C ASP A 530 7.84 12.99 -45.05
N GLN A 531 6.68 13.27 -44.45
CA GLN A 531 6.31 14.59 -43.94
C GLN A 531 6.71 14.78 -42.48
N ARG A 532 7.31 13.80 -41.84
CA ARG A 532 7.78 13.91 -40.45
C ARG A 532 8.97 14.87 -40.34
N GLY A 533 8.84 15.89 -39.50
CA GLY A 533 9.91 16.85 -39.19
C GLY A 533 10.26 17.84 -40.32
N VAL A 534 9.44 17.97 -41.37
CA VAL A 534 9.64 18.92 -42.47
C VAL A 534 8.58 20.01 -42.44
N ALA A 535 8.88 21.14 -43.08
CA ALA A 535 7.94 22.25 -43.23
C ALA A 535 6.62 21.81 -43.87
N GLY A 536 5.50 22.23 -43.31
CA GLY A 536 4.16 21.81 -43.70
C GLY A 536 3.77 20.39 -43.28
N GLY A 537 4.62 19.69 -42.56
CA GLY A 537 4.43 18.34 -42.02
C GLY A 537 4.03 18.27 -40.57
N PHE A 538 4.55 17.29 -39.88
CA PHE A 538 4.23 17.03 -38.46
C PHE A 538 5.43 16.54 -37.65
N VAL A 539 5.34 16.68 -36.32
CA VAL A 539 6.21 15.99 -35.34
C VAL A 539 5.36 15.31 -34.27
N GLY A 540 5.82 14.18 -33.78
CA GLY A 540 5.15 13.47 -32.69
C GLY A 540 5.51 14.05 -31.32
N GLU A 541 4.60 13.96 -30.34
CA GLU A 541 4.92 14.15 -28.94
C GLU A 541 5.90 13.05 -28.48
N LEU A 542 6.97 13.46 -27.84
CA LEU A 542 8.03 12.52 -27.38
C LEU A 542 7.91 12.14 -25.91
N ASP A 543 7.21 12.97 -25.15
CA ASP A 543 6.99 12.69 -23.74
C ASP A 543 6.04 11.49 -23.54
N ILE A 544 6.22 10.80 -22.44
CA ILE A 544 5.30 9.75 -22.00
C ILE A 544 4.48 10.21 -20.81
N MET A 545 3.35 9.54 -20.59
CA MET A 545 2.54 9.76 -19.41
C MET A 545 3.27 9.28 -18.15
N ASP A 546 3.07 10.00 -17.05
CA ASP A 546 3.41 9.57 -15.70
C ASP A 546 2.84 8.17 -15.42
N THR A 547 3.59 7.32 -14.72
CA THR A 547 3.10 5.99 -14.34
C THR A 547 1.78 6.06 -13.59
N TRP A 548 1.59 7.07 -12.73
CA TRP A 548 0.34 7.27 -12.00
C TRP A 548 -0.82 7.66 -12.92
N ALA A 549 -0.58 8.29 -14.05
CA ALA A 549 -1.62 8.59 -15.03
C ALA A 549 -2.20 7.33 -15.70
N THR A 550 -1.42 6.27 -15.78
CA THR A 550 -1.87 4.95 -16.26
C THR A 550 -2.39 4.09 -15.12
N SER A 551 -1.63 3.98 -14.01
CA SER A 551 -2.02 3.17 -12.85
C SER A 551 -3.31 3.66 -12.17
N SER A 552 -3.63 4.96 -12.28
CA SER A 552 -4.90 5.52 -11.83
C SER A 552 -6.13 5.01 -12.60
N LEU A 553 -5.93 4.32 -13.70
CA LEU A 553 -6.97 3.70 -14.51
C LEU A 553 -7.06 2.17 -14.28
N SER A 554 -6.41 1.65 -13.24
CA SER A 554 -6.45 0.21 -12.93
C SER A 554 -7.87 -0.37 -12.84
N PRO A 555 -8.89 0.30 -12.26
CA PRO A 555 -10.26 -0.23 -12.29
C PRO A 555 -10.81 -0.37 -13.72
N GLN A 556 -10.59 0.63 -14.57
CA GLN A 556 -11.05 0.63 -15.95
C GLN A 556 -10.31 -0.41 -16.79
N ILE A 557 -8.98 -0.53 -16.61
CA ILE A 557 -8.14 -1.50 -17.33
C ILE A 557 -8.52 -2.92 -16.94
N ALA A 558 -8.58 -3.22 -15.65
CA ALA A 558 -8.90 -4.56 -15.15
C ALA A 558 -10.32 -4.99 -15.54
N CYS A 559 -11.29 -4.08 -15.44
CA CYS A 559 -12.69 -4.34 -15.76
C CYS A 559 -13.01 -4.33 -17.28
N GLY A 560 -12.02 -4.04 -18.15
CA GLY A 560 -12.20 -4.13 -19.60
C GLY A 560 -12.91 -2.95 -20.25
N TRP A 561 -12.86 -1.75 -19.65
CA TRP A 561 -13.42 -0.53 -20.24
C TRP A 561 -12.97 -0.31 -21.68
N LEU A 562 -13.87 0.06 -22.56
CA LEU A 562 -13.69 0.25 -24.02
C LEU A 562 -13.43 -1.03 -24.84
N GLU A 563 -13.36 -2.21 -24.23
CA GLU A 563 -13.09 -3.45 -24.93
C GLU A 563 -14.06 -4.58 -24.61
N ASP A 564 -14.54 -4.65 -23.37
CA ASP A 564 -15.38 -5.74 -22.87
C ASP A 564 -16.50 -5.19 -21.99
N GLU A 565 -17.57 -4.72 -22.64
CA GLU A 565 -18.72 -4.09 -21.97
C GLU A 565 -19.43 -5.03 -20.99
N ASP A 566 -19.46 -6.34 -21.28
CA ASP A 566 -20.06 -7.33 -20.38
C ASP A 566 -19.24 -7.45 -19.09
N LEU A 567 -17.91 -7.59 -19.19
CA LEU A 567 -17.04 -7.63 -18.02
C LEU A 567 -17.13 -6.31 -17.23
N PHE A 568 -17.07 -5.17 -17.92
CA PHE A 568 -17.15 -3.86 -17.29
C PHE A 568 -18.44 -3.69 -16.48
N SER A 569 -19.58 -4.03 -17.06
CA SER A 569 -20.90 -3.91 -16.39
C SER A 569 -21.03 -4.82 -15.16
N ARG A 570 -20.28 -5.93 -15.10
CA ARG A 570 -20.30 -6.89 -13.99
C ARG A 570 -19.32 -6.57 -12.87
N THR A 571 -18.27 -5.81 -13.15
CA THR A 571 -17.14 -5.63 -12.21
C THR A 571 -16.91 -4.16 -11.83
N TYR A 572 -17.40 -3.21 -12.61
CA TYR A 572 -17.26 -1.77 -12.34
C TYR A 572 -18.62 -1.11 -11.95
N PRO A 573 -18.66 -0.13 -11.00
CA PRO A 573 -17.57 0.21 -10.08
C PRO A 573 -17.20 -0.97 -9.20
N MET A 574 -15.93 -1.03 -8.79
CA MET A 574 -15.41 -2.13 -7.99
C MET A 574 -15.85 -2.02 -6.52
N ASP A 575 -15.60 -3.06 -5.72
CA ASP A 575 -16.02 -3.06 -4.32
C ASP A 575 -14.90 -2.55 -3.39
N LEU A 576 -13.67 -3.00 -3.60
CA LEU A 576 -12.57 -2.73 -2.68
C LEU A 576 -11.31 -2.22 -3.39
N ARG A 577 -10.71 -1.16 -2.82
CA ARG A 577 -9.36 -0.66 -3.10
C ARG A 577 -8.45 -0.93 -1.90
N PRO A 578 -7.71 -2.06 -1.85
CA PRO A 578 -6.72 -2.29 -0.83
C PRO A 578 -5.37 -1.67 -1.22
N GLN A 579 -4.69 -1.01 -0.29
CA GLN A 579 -3.38 -0.42 -0.54
C GLN A 579 -2.62 -0.04 0.74
N GLY A 580 -1.33 0.27 0.61
CA GLY A 580 -0.56 0.94 1.65
C GLY A 580 -0.96 2.42 1.80
N GLN A 581 -0.82 2.95 3.02
CA GLN A 581 -1.13 4.35 3.32
C GLN A 581 -0.23 5.36 2.58
N ASP A 582 0.93 4.96 2.11
CA ASP A 582 1.91 5.80 1.43
C ASP A 582 1.51 6.19 0.00
N ILE A 583 0.62 5.43 -0.63
CA ILE A 583 0.13 5.73 -1.99
C ILE A 583 -1.28 6.35 -2.02
N ILE A 584 -1.77 6.89 -0.90
CA ILE A 584 -3.03 7.65 -0.87
C ILE A 584 -2.95 8.88 -1.78
N ARG A 585 -1.84 9.64 -1.69
CA ARG A 585 -1.63 10.87 -2.45
C ARG A 585 -1.35 10.65 -3.94
N THR A 586 -0.94 9.47 -4.31
CA THR A 586 -0.61 9.09 -5.68
C THR A 586 -1.73 8.23 -6.28
N TRP A 587 -1.75 6.93 -6.00
CA TRP A 587 -2.63 5.98 -6.66
C TRP A 587 -4.11 6.18 -6.31
N LEU A 588 -4.48 6.25 -5.00
CA LEU A 588 -5.87 6.40 -4.59
C LEU A 588 -6.45 7.73 -5.10
N PHE A 589 -5.79 8.85 -4.79
CA PHE A 589 -6.25 10.17 -5.18
C PHE A 589 -6.38 10.32 -6.69
N SER A 590 -5.35 9.92 -7.45
CA SER A 590 -5.37 10.02 -8.91
C SER A 590 -6.48 9.17 -9.53
N THR A 591 -6.78 7.99 -8.97
CA THR A 591 -7.90 7.15 -9.43
C THR A 591 -9.25 7.81 -9.16
N VAL A 592 -9.44 8.45 -8.00
CA VAL A 592 -10.67 9.22 -7.72
C VAL A 592 -10.83 10.35 -8.72
N VAL A 593 -9.76 11.14 -8.98
CA VAL A 593 -9.78 12.21 -10.01
C VAL A 593 -10.20 11.68 -11.37
N ARG A 594 -9.57 10.58 -11.83
CA ARG A 594 -9.86 10.02 -13.15
C ARG A 594 -11.29 9.48 -13.27
N ALA A 595 -11.78 8.85 -12.23
CA ALA A 595 -13.14 8.31 -12.21
C ALA A 595 -14.18 9.43 -12.07
N ASP A 596 -13.92 10.44 -11.27
CA ASP A 596 -14.81 11.59 -11.12
C ASP A 596 -14.96 12.36 -12.43
N LEU A 597 -13.85 12.69 -13.10
CA LEU A 597 -13.87 13.39 -14.40
C LEU A 597 -14.53 12.57 -15.51
N GLU A 598 -14.42 11.24 -15.53
CA GLU A 598 -14.99 10.40 -16.59
C GLU A 598 -16.44 9.97 -16.31
N PHE A 599 -16.77 9.60 -15.07
CA PHE A 599 -18.03 8.98 -14.71
C PHE A 599 -18.86 9.79 -13.71
N GLY A 600 -18.31 10.84 -13.11
CA GLY A 600 -18.95 11.61 -12.04
C GLY A 600 -19.23 10.78 -10.78
N ALA A 601 -18.42 9.73 -10.52
CA ALA A 601 -18.64 8.77 -9.44
C ALA A 601 -17.32 8.16 -8.96
N LEU A 602 -17.36 7.55 -7.75
CA LEU A 602 -16.25 6.76 -7.24
C LEU A 602 -16.07 5.46 -8.04
N PRO A 603 -14.83 4.99 -8.24
CA PRO A 603 -14.55 3.73 -8.92
C PRO A 603 -14.70 2.49 -8.02
N TRP A 604 -14.83 2.66 -6.70
CA TRP A 604 -15.04 1.62 -5.68
C TRP A 604 -15.74 2.20 -4.45
N ALA A 605 -16.34 1.28 -3.66
CA ALA A 605 -17.07 1.66 -2.44
C ALA A 605 -16.15 1.75 -1.21
N HIS A 606 -15.18 0.85 -1.09
CA HIS A 606 -14.33 0.71 0.10
C HIS A 606 -12.85 0.88 -0.21
N ALA A 607 -12.10 1.51 0.70
CA ALA A 607 -10.65 1.60 0.67
C ALA A 607 -10.04 0.97 1.93
N GLY A 608 -9.31 -0.14 1.77
CA GLY A 608 -8.62 -0.84 2.87
C GLY A 608 -7.15 -0.39 2.95
N LEU A 609 -6.76 0.30 4.04
CA LEU A 609 -5.45 0.94 4.17
C LEU A 609 -4.55 0.17 5.12
N SER A 610 -3.44 -0.38 4.62
CA SER A 610 -2.40 -1.01 5.43
C SER A 610 -1.41 0.03 5.96
N GLY A 611 -0.91 -0.17 7.19
CA GLY A 611 0.22 0.58 7.74
C GLY A 611 1.56 0.18 7.12
N TRP A 612 2.64 0.77 7.61
CA TRP A 612 4.00 0.42 7.20
C TRP A 612 4.55 -0.75 7.99
N ILE A 613 5.49 -1.47 7.37
CA ILE A 613 6.34 -2.40 8.10
C ILE A 613 7.61 -1.69 8.55
N LEU A 614 7.88 -1.78 9.84
CA LEU A 614 9.01 -1.17 10.51
C LEU A 614 10.08 -2.25 10.79
N ASP A 615 11.34 -1.87 10.70
CA ASP A 615 12.45 -2.72 11.13
C ASP A 615 12.58 -2.79 12.65
N SER A 616 13.58 -3.51 13.17
CA SER A 616 13.84 -3.66 14.60
C SER A 616 14.10 -2.33 15.33
N ASP A 617 14.49 -1.28 14.59
CA ASP A 617 14.73 0.06 15.12
C ASP A 617 13.51 0.98 14.97
N HIS A 618 12.34 0.43 14.66
CA HIS A 618 11.08 1.14 14.39
C HIS A 618 11.18 2.16 13.25
N LYS A 619 12.04 1.90 12.25
CA LYS A 619 12.15 2.73 11.04
C LYS A 619 11.46 2.04 9.87
N LYS A 620 10.81 2.84 9.02
CA LYS A 620 10.21 2.34 7.77
C LYS A 620 11.26 1.59 6.96
N MET A 621 10.94 0.36 6.55
CA MET A 621 11.76 -0.41 5.64
C MET A 621 11.71 0.20 4.25
N SER A 622 12.88 0.40 3.63
CA SER A 622 12.98 0.87 2.25
C SER A 622 14.25 0.34 1.58
N LYS A 623 14.17 0.12 0.26
CA LYS A 623 15.32 -0.34 -0.54
C LYS A 623 16.50 0.64 -0.46
N SER A 624 16.24 1.94 -0.41
CA SER A 624 17.25 2.99 -0.32
C SER A 624 18.06 2.95 0.99
N LYS A 625 17.45 2.43 2.08
CA LYS A 625 18.11 2.27 3.38
C LYS A 625 18.81 0.92 3.56
N GLY A 626 18.58 -0.03 2.64
CA GLY A 626 19.21 -1.35 2.68
C GLY A 626 18.71 -2.26 3.82
N ASN A 627 17.57 -1.92 4.46
CA ASN A 627 16.98 -2.69 5.57
C ASN A 627 15.79 -3.57 5.14
N VAL A 628 15.70 -3.89 3.87
CA VAL A 628 14.61 -4.70 3.30
C VAL A 628 14.89 -6.20 3.49
N VAL A 629 13.86 -6.93 3.94
CA VAL A 629 13.86 -8.40 4.02
C VAL A 629 13.13 -8.98 2.81
N THR A 630 13.76 -9.96 2.17
CA THR A 630 13.18 -10.67 1.00
C THR A 630 12.20 -11.74 1.48
N PRO A 631 10.98 -11.81 0.92
CA PRO A 631 9.94 -12.70 1.42
C PRO A 631 10.23 -14.19 1.21
N MET A 632 10.82 -14.59 0.09
CA MET A 632 10.98 -16.01 -0.27
C MET A 632 11.70 -16.80 0.83
N GLY A 633 12.81 -16.28 1.36
CA GLY A 633 13.52 -16.94 2.46
C GLY A 633 12.69 -17.10 3.75
N LEU A 634 11.70 -16.23 3.98
CA LEU A 634 10.78 -16.37 5.11
C LEU A 634 9.72 -17.44 4.84
N LEU A 635 9.19 -17.49 3.63
CA LEU A 635 8.23 -18.49 3.19
C LEU A 635 8.84 -19.89 3.29
N GLU A 636 10.06 -20.07 2.80
CA GLU A 636 10.80 -21.35 2.91
C GLU A 636 11.12 -21.73 4.36
N LYS A 637 11.45 -20.74 5.21
CA LYS A 637 11.84 -20.98 6.62
C LYS A 637 10.67 -21.31 7.51
N PHE A 638 9.56 -20.61 7.37
CA PHE A 638 8.42 -20.68 8.30
C PHE A 638 7.18 -21.36 7.71
N GLY A 639 7.07 -21.44 6.38
CA GLY A 639 5.86 -21.83 5.65
C GLY A 639 4.93 -20.65 5.39
N SER A 640 4.17 -20.72 4.33
CA SER A 640 3.29 -19.62 3.87
C SER A 640 2.20 -19.28 4.88
N ASP A 641 1.54 -20.26 5.45
CA ASP A 641 0.53 -20.04 6.50
C ASP A 641 1.07 -19.25 7.70
N ALA A 642 2.32 -19.51 8.10
CA ALA A 642 2.95 -18.82 9.22
C ALA A 642 3.28 -17.35 8.89
N VAL A 643 3.73 -17.07 7.67
CA VAL A 643 3.99 -15.70 7.20
C VAL A 643 2.69 -14.93 7.04
N ARG A 644 1.65 -15.56 6.50
CA ARG A 644 0.29 -15.00 6.41
C ARG A 644 -0.29 -14.68 7.78
N TYR A 645 -0.13 -15.58 8.76
CA TYR A 645 -0.56 -15.34 10.13
C TYR A 645 0.07 -14.06 10.71
N TRP A 646 1.39 -13.89 10.58
CA TRP A 646 2.08 -12.67 11.01
C TRP A 646 1.47 -11.42 10.36
N ALA A 647 1.26 -11.45 9.05
CA ALA A 647 0.68 -10.32 8.33
C ALA A 647 -0.77 -10.02 8.78
N ALA A 648 -1.59 -11.07 8.88
CA ALA A 648 -3.01 -10.94 9.21
C ALA A 648 -3.28 -10.63 10.69
N SER A 649 -2.32 -10.84 11.59
CA SER A 649 -2.45 -10.47 12.99
C SER A 649 -2.35 -8.95 13.23
N ALA A 650 -1.91 -8.19 12.24
CA ALA A 650 -1.84 -6.73 12.35
C ALA A 650 -3.12 -6.06 11.84
N ARG A 651 -3.48 -4.95 12.47
CA ARG A 651 -4.69 -4.18 12.17
C ARG A 651 -4.44 -3.22 11.00
N LEU A 652 -5.47 -3.00 10.17
CA LEU A 652 -5.44 -1.95 9.15
C LEU A 652 -5.12 -0.59 9.76
N GLY A 653 -4.40 0.25 9.00
CA GLY A 653 -4.05 1.62 9.38
C GLY A 653 -2.95 1.77 10.41
N LEU A 654 -2.50 0.69 11.04
CA LEU A 654 -1.44 0.72 12.03
C LEU A 654 -0.15 0.15 11.46
N ASP A 655 0.97 0.78 11.83
CA ASP A 655 2.29 0.28 11.50
C ASP A 655 2.58 -0.99 12.32
N ALA A 656 3.24 -1.96 11.70
CA ALA A 656 3.59 -3.22 12.32
C ALA A 656 5.10 -3.46 12.28
N ALA A 657 5.64 -4.02 13.35
CA ALA A 657 7.02 -4.45 13.37
C ALA A 657 7.21 -5.74 12.56
N PHE A 658 8.32 -5.83 11.84
CA PHE A 658 8.78 -7.11 11.31
C PHE A 658 9.20 -8.02 12.46
N ASP A 659 8.49 -9.13 12.66
CA ASP A 659 8.69 -10.01 13.82
C ASP A 659 8.61 -11.50 13.44
N GLU A 660 9.78 -12.15 13.38
CA GLU A 660 9.87 -13.60 13.18
C GLU A 660 9.26 -14.42 14.31
N SER A 661 9.09 -13.86 15.53
CA SER A 661 8.47 -14.57 16.64
C SER A 661 6.99 -14.82 16.39
N GLN A 662 6.30 -13.86 15.74
CA GLN A 662 4.92 -14.02 15.33
C GLN A 662 4.76 -15.11 14.24
N MET A 663 5.72 -15.21 13.31
CA MET A 663 5.73 -16.29 12.31
C MET A 663 5.90 -17.67 12.98
N LYS A 664 6.70 -17.78 14.05
CA LYS A 664 6.82 -19.02 14.84
C LYS A 664 5.50 -19.37 15.54
N ILE A 665 4.76 -18.37 16.03
CA ILE A 665 3.42 -18.58 16.60
C ILE A 665 2.48 -19.10 15.52
N GLY A 666 2.43 -18.45 14.36
CA GLY A 666 1.62 -18.89 13.22
C GLY A 666 1.93 -20.33 12.77
N ARG A 667 3.23 -20.69 12.68
CA ARG A 667 3.62 -22.06 12.37
C ARG A 667 3.12 -23.06 13.43
N ARG A 668 3.22 -22.69 14.71
CA ARG A 668 2.71 -23.54 15.81
C ARG A 668 1.19 -23.70 15.72
N LEU A 669 0.45 -22.65 15.38
CA LEU A 669 -0.98 -22.71 15.14
C LEU A 669 -1.32 -23.62 13.96
N ALA A 670 -0.67 -23.48 12.82
CA ALA A 670 -0.85 -24.33 11.66
C ALA A 670 -0.64 -25.83 11.99
N ILE A 671 0.45 -26.16 12.68
CA ILE A 671 0.72 -27.52 13.14
C ILE A 671 -0.34 -28.02 14.13
N LYS A 672 -0.83 -27.11 15.03
CA LYS A 672 -1.88 -27.47 15.99
C LYS A 672 -3.21 -27.76 15.29
N VAL A 673 -3.57 -27.00 14.25
CA VAL A 673 -4.76 -27.24 13.42
C VAL A 673 -4.70 -28.64 12.82
N LEU A 674 -3.60 -29.03 12.16
CA LEU A 674 -3.43 -30.38 11.60
C LEU A 674 -3.58 -31.46 12.67
N ASN A 675 -2.90 -31.32 13.80
CA ASN A 675 -2.89 -32.36 14.84
C ASN A 675 -4.21 -32.46 15.59
N ALA A 676 -4.87 -31.34 15.93
CA ALA A 676 -6.16 -31.33 16.59
C ALA A 676 -7.24 -31.90 15.69
N SER A 677 -7.24 -31.54 14.40
CA SER A 677 -8.17 -32.10 13.41
C SER A 677 -7.97 -33.60 13.22
N LYS A 678 -6.73 -34.04 13.05
CA LYS A 678 -6.43 -35.47 12.99
C LYS A 678 -6.95 -36.19 14.20
N PHE A 679 -6.68 -35.68 15.40
CA PHE A 679 -7.12 -36.29 16.65
C PHE A 679 -8.66 -36.38 16.74
N ALA A 680 -9.35 -35.26 16.48
CA ALA A 680 -10.81 -35.21 16.59
C ALA A 680 -11.51 -36.11 15.53
N LEU A 681 -11.05 -36.04 14.30
CA LEU A 681 -11.65 -36.77 13.17
C LEU A 681 -11.43 -38.30 13.22
N THR A 682 -10.37 -38.77 13.90
CA THR A 682 -10.06 -40.21 13.99
C THR A 682 -10.68 -40.90 15.21
N MET A 683 -11.38 -40.19 16.11
CA MET A 683 -11.96 -40.80 17.31
C MET A 683 -13.09 -41.81 17.05
N GLY A 684 -13.79 -41.62 15.93
CA GLY A 684 -14.85 -42.52 15.49
C GLY A 684 -14.35 -43.83 14.84
N GLY A 685 -13.04 -43.99 14.61
CA GLY A 685 -12.47 -45.08 13.85
C GLY A 685 -12.94 -45.08 12.39
N ASP A 686 -13.43 -46.22 11.89
CA ASP A 686 -13.92 -46.36 10.50
C ASP A 686 -15.40 -45.97 10.33
N ALA A 687 -16.02 -45.36 11.36
CA ALA A 687 -17.39 -44.88 11.27
C ALA A 687 -17.49 -43.58 10.43
N ASP A 688 -18.66 -43.42 9.79
CA ASP A 688 -19.00 -42.15 9.11
C ASP A 688 -18.91 -40.98 10.07
N LEU A 689 -18.48 -39.81 9.55
CA LEU A 689 -18.35 -38.59 10.30
C LEU A 689 -19.75 -37.99 10.50
N ASP A 690 -20.09 -37.76 11.77
CA ASP A 690 -21.38 -37.22 12.18
C ASP A 690 -21.28 -35.70 12.39
N LEU A 691 -22.00 -34.95 11.58
CA LEU A 691 -22.13 -33.49 11.65
C LEU A 691 -23.55 -33.05 12.00
N ASP A 692 -24.41 -33.99 12.44
CA ASP A 692 -25.76 -33.67 12.84
C ASP A 692 -25.78 -33.09 14.26
N ILE A 693 -26.04 -31.78 14.36
CA ILE A 693 -26.07 -31.08 15.64
C ILE A 693 -27.14 -31.61 16.61
N THR A 694 -28.17 -32.26 16.09
CA THR A 694 -29.22 -32.88 16.92
C THR A 694 -28.71 -34.06 17.74
N HIS A 695 -27.60 -34.68 17.33
CA HIS A 695 -26.93 -35.73 18.06
C HIS A 695 -26.08 -35.21 19.24
N VAL A 696 -25.86 -33.88 19.33
CA VAL A 696 -25.11 -33.27 20.43
C VAL A 696 -26.05 -33.04 21.62
N VAL A 697 -26.09 -34.02 22.52
CA VAL A 697 -27.07 -34.08 23.63
C VAL A 697 -26.45 -33.81 25.01
N GLN A 698 -25.11 -33.92 25.16
CA GLN A 698 -24.46 -33.71 26.45
C GLN A 698 -24.29 -32.22 26.77
N PRO A 699 -24.53 -31.82 28.02
CA PRO A 699 -24.48 -30.38 28.40
C PRO A 699 -23.15 -29.69 28.08
N LEU A 700 -22.01 -30.34 28.37
CA LEU A 700 -20.69 -29.78 28.09
C LEU A 700 -20.45 -29.59 26.59
N ASP A 701 -20.91 -30.54 25.73
CA ASP A 701 -20.77 -30.46 24.29
C ASP A 701 -21.61 -29.31 23.72
N ARG A 702 -22.83 -29.15 24.19
CA ARG A 702 -23.73 -28.03 23.86
C ARG A 702 -23.14 -26.67 24.29
N SER A 703 -22.56 -26.63 25.50
CA SER A 703 -21.90 -25.42 25.98
C SER A 703 -20.73 -24.99 25.10
N MET A 704 -19.93 -25.95 24.63
CA MET A 704 -18.82 -25.69 23.71
C MET A 704 -19.33 -25.13 22.37
N LEU A 705 -20.36 -25.72 21.78
CA LEU A 705 -20.95 -25.24 20.54
C LEU A 705 -21.62 -23.88 20.69
N ALA A 706 -22.25 -23.60 21.85
CA ALA A 706 -22.80 -22.28 22.13
C ALA A 706 -21.70 -21.20 22.20
N ALA A 707 -20.57 -21.50 22.86
CA ALA A 707 -19.42 -20.60 22.88
C ALA A 707 -18.81 -20.41 21.47
N LEU A 708 -18.71 -21.46 20.67
CA LEU A 708 -18.24 -21.38 19.28
C LEU A 708 -19.18 -20.55 18.40
N ARG A 709 -20.51 -20.62 18.63
CA ARG A 709 -21.51 -19.77 17.97
C ARG A 709 -21.21 -18.27 18.15
N GLU A 710 -20.85 -17.87 19.37
CA GLU A 710 -20.47 -16.48 19.65
C GLU A 710 -19.18 -16.08 18.93
N VAL A 711 -18.23 -17.00 18.80
CA VAL A 711 -17.00 -16.77 18.02
C VAL A 711 -17.32 -16.56 16.55
N VAL A 712 -18.20 -17.40 15.96
CA VAL A 712 -18.64 -17.26 14.58
C VAL A 712 -19.29 -15.90 14.36
N SER A 713 -20.21 -15.49 15.23
CA SER A 713 -20.87 -14.18 15.14
C SER A 713 -19.87 -13.04 15.22
N SER A 714 -18.94 -13.09 16.18
CA SER A 714 -17.94 -12.05 16.40
C SER A 714 -16.93 -11.97 15.24
N ALA A 715 -16.48 -13.11 14.74
CA ALA A 715 -15.55 -13.17 13.60
C ALA A 715 -16.20 -12.67 12.31
N THR A 716 -17.46 -13.03 12.06
CA THR A 716 -18.23 -12.56 10.90
C THR A 716 -18.40 -11.05 10.94
N THR A 717 -18.87 -10.49 12.08
CA THR A 717 -19.04 -9.04 12.24
C THR A 717 -17.71 -8.29 12.03
N ALA A 718 -16.61 -8.82 12.56
CA ALA A 718 -15.29 -8.23 12.41
C ALA A 718 -14.85 -8.23 10.92
N LEU A 719 -15.03 -9.33 10.18
CA LEU A 719 -14.68 -9.41 8.77
C LEU A 719 -15.56 -8.54 7.87
N GLU A 720 -16.85 -8.42 8.17
CA GLU A 720 -17.76 -7.50 7.50
C GLU A 720 -17.33 -6.03 7.66
N ASN A 721 -16.71 -5.70 8.80
CA ASN A 721 -16.12 -4.39 9.07
C ASN A 721 -14.64 -4.27 8.65
N TYR A 722 -14.10 -5.21 7.90
CA TYR A 722 -12.68 -5.26 7.50
C TYR A 722 -11.68 -5.34 8.67
N GLU A 723 -12.13 -5.77 9.85
CA GLU A 723 -11.31 -5.97 11.05
C GLU A 723 -10.73 -7.40 11.12
N HIS A 724 -10.03 -7.83 10.07
CA HIS A 724 -9.52 -9.20 9.92
C HIS A 724 -8.67 -9.67 11.11
N ALA A 725 -7.85 -8.78 11.70
CA ALA A 725 -7.02 -9.12 12.86
C ALA A 725 -7.88 -9.45 14.10
N ARG A 726 -9.01 -8.78 14.29
CA ARG A 726 -9.95 -9.06 15.36
C ARG A 726 -10.64 -10.42 15.16
N ALA A 727 -11.04 -10.72 13.94
CA ALA A 727 -11.64 -12.02 13.61
C ALA A 727 -10.65 -13.17 13.85
N LEU A 728 -9.38 -13.00 13.47
CA LEU A 728 -8.33 -13.98 13.79
C LEU A 728 -8.13 -14.15 15.30
N GLU A 729 -8.05 -13.04 16.05
CA GLU A 729 -7.84 -13.04 17.51
C GLU A 729 -8.91 -13.83 18.26
N VAL A 730 -10.20 -13.58 17.96
CA VAL A 730 -11.30 -14.27 18.63
C VAL A 730 -11.35 -15.75 18.24
N THR A 731 -11.10 -16.08 16.97
CA THR A 731 -11.05 -17.44 16.47
C THR A 731 -9.91 -18.23 17.09
N GLU A 732 -8.70 -17.68 17.06
CA GLU A 732 -7.51 -18.34 17.61
C GLU A 732 -7.63 -18.55 19.11
N SER A 733 -8.06 -17.53 19.86
CA SER A 733 -8.23 -17.63 21.32
C SER A 733 -9.15 -18.80 21.70
N PHE A 734 -10.29 -18.92 21.03
CA PHE A 734 -11.22 -20.02 21.33
C PHE A 734 -10.72 -21.35 20.78
N PHE A 735 -9.98 -21.38 19.67
CA PHE A 735 -9.36 -22.61 19.18
C PHE A 735 -8.36 -23.20 20.20
N TRP A 736 -7.61 -22.36 20.91
CA TRP A 736 -6.74 -22.85 22.01
C TRP A 736 -7.55 -23.37 23.18
N THR A 737 -8.64 -22.71 23.58
CA THR A 737 -9.57 -23.23 24.61
C THR A 737 -10.17 -24.56 24.21
N PHE A 738 -10.62 -24.68 22.96
CA PHE A 738 -11.10 -25.95 22.41
C PHE A 738 -10.04 -27.06 22.50
N CYS A 739 -8.79 -26.78 22.10
CA CYS A 739 -7.72 -27.76 22.08
C CYS A 739 -7.19 -28.16 23.46
N ASP A 740 -7.03 -27.20 24.37
CA ASP A 740 -6.29 -27.42 25.61
C ASP A 740 -7.23 -27.76 26.79
N ASP A 741 -8.52 -27.40 26.67
CA ASP A 741 -9.53 -27.66 27.69
C ASP A 741 -10.59 -28.63 27.19
N TYR A 742 -11.47 -28.24 26.23
CA TYR A 742 -12.62 -29.05 25.83
C TYR A 742 -12.20 -30.42 25.30
N LEU A 743 -11.32 -30.50 24.38
CA LEU A 743 -10.83 -31.73 23.76
C LEU A 743 -10.22 -32.65 24.81
N GLU A 744 -9.49 -32.13 25.79
CA GLU A 744 -8.92 -32.87 26.91
C GLU A 744 -9.97 -33.37 27.89
N LEU A 745 -11.05 -32.61 28.11
CA LEU A 745 -12.17 -33.01 28.96
C LEU A 745 -12.90 -34.21 28.34
N VAL A 746 -13.26 -34.14 27.06
CA VAL A 746 -14.15 -35.10 26.44
C VAL A 746 -13.45 -36.30 25.76
N LYS A 747 -12.14 -36.31 25.64
CA LYS A 747 -11.41 -37.35 24.85
C LYS A 747 -11.67 -38.78 25.36
N GLU A 748 -11.74 -39.02 26.67
CA GLU A 748 -11.98 -40.37 27.22
C GLU A 748 -13.40 -40.81 26.91
N ARG A 749 -14.39 -39.94 26.98
CA ARG A 749 -15.78 -40.18 26.60
C ARG A 749 -15.92 -40.40 25.10
N ALA A 750 -15.26 -39.63 24.27
CA ALA A 750 -15.29 -39.81 22.83
C ALA A 750 -14.68 -41.11 22.38
N TYR A 751 -13.56 -41.57 22.99
CA TYR A 751 -12.98 -42.89 22.72
C TYR A 751 -13.75 -44.04 23.32
N ASN A 752 -14.28 -43.88 24.55
CA ASN A 752 -15.03 -44.87 25.30
C ASN A 752 -14.46 -46.32 25.27
N ARG A 753 -13.12 -46.44 25.37
CA ARG A 753 -12.41 -47.73 25.22
C ARG A 753 -12.79 -48.77 26.30
N GLU A 754 -13.19 -48.27 27.47
CA GLU A 754 -13.54 -49.11 28.61
C GLU A 754 -15.05 -49.36 28.69
N GLY A 755 -15.85 -48.80 27.76
CA GLY A 755 -17.33 -48.93 27.81
C GLY A 755 -17.99 -48.26 29.01
N LYS A 756 -17.35 -47.22 29.56
CA LYS A 756 -17.81 -46.54 30.76
C LYS A 756 -19.01 -45.62 30.51
N TRP A 757 -19.08 -45.02 29.35
CA TRP A 757 -20.13 -44.09 28.93
C TRP A 757 -21.14 -44.78 28.02
N SER A 758 -22.35 -44.27 27.95
CA SER A 758 -23.36 -44.73 26.97
C SER A 758 -22.92 -44.42 25.56
N ASP A 759 -23.39 -45.19 24.57
CA ASP A 759 -23.12 -44.95 23.17
C ASP A 759 -23.58 -43.55 22.74
N GLN A 760 -24.70 -43.06 23.28
CA GLN A 760 -25.22 -41.72 23.02
C GLN A 760 -24.30 -40.62 23.57
N ALA A 761 -23.74 -40.76 24.76
CA ALA A 761 -22.81 -39.81 25.32
C ALA A 761 -21.51 -39.74 24.54
N SER A 762 -21.03 -40.88 24.04
CA SER A 762 -19.84 -40.96 23.21
C SER A 762 -20.08 -40.41 21.78
N ALA A 763 -21.25 -40.67 21.22
CA ALA A 763 -21.66 -40.08 19.93
C ALA A 763 -21.79 -38.58 20.00
N SER A 764 -22.38 -38.03 21.10
CA SER A 764 -22.46 -36.57 21.33
C SER A 764 -21.09 -35.91 21.30
N ALA A 765 -20.10 -36.46 22.01
CA ALA A 765 -18.74 -35.93 22.03
C ALA A 765 -18.10 -35.97 20.64
N ARG A 766 -18.25 -37.05 19.89
CA ARG A 766 -17.68 -37.17 18.53
C ARG A 766 -18.32 -36.21 17.55
N ALA A 767 -19.66 -36.08 17.57
CA ALA A 767 -20.37 -35.13 16.72
C ALA A 767 -19.93 -33.65 17.05
N ALA A 768 -19.89 -33.28 18.33
CA ALA A 768 -19.46 -31.95 18.73
C ALA A 768 -18.01 -31.63 18.31
N LEU A 769 -17.10 -32.60 18.44
CA LEU A 769 -15.71 -32.45 17.97
C LEU A 769 -15.63 -32.29 16.45
N ALA A 770 -16.41 -33.06 15.70
CA ALA A 770 -16.44 -33.00 14.24
C ALA A 770 -17.00 -31.65 13.75
N ILE A 771 -18.14 -31.21 14.32
CA ILE A 771 -18.75 -29.90 14.01
C ILE A 771 -17.81 -28.74 14.36
N ALA A 772 -17.14 -28.81 15.50
CA ALA A 772 -16.18 -27.77 15.89
C ALA A 772 -15.00 -27.69 14.91
N ILE A 773 -14.42 -28.83 14.52
CA ILE A 773 -13.32 -28.86 13.54
C ILE A 773 -13.77 -28.31 12.19
N ASP A 774 -14.92 -28.73 11.68
CA ASP A 774 -15.49 -28.21 10.42
C ASP A 774 -15.68 -26.71 10.47
N THR A 775 -16.13 -26.17 11.60
CA THR A 775 -16.29 -24.73 11.82
C THR A 775 -14.96 -24.00 11.89
N PHE A 776 -13.99 -24.49 12.68
CA PHE A 776 -12.67 -23.85 12.80
C PHE A 776 -11.88 -23.87 11.48
N VAL A 777 -11.97 -24.95 10.72
CA VAL A 777 -11.32 -25.05 9.41
C VAL A 777 -11.83 -23.97 8.47
N ARG A 778 -13.13 -23.71 8.45
CA ARG A 778 -13.75 -22.64 7.68
C ARG A 778 -13.38 -21.24 8.21
N LEU A 779 -13.40 -21.01 9.52
CA LEU A 779 -13.02 -19.74 10.13
C LEU A 779 -11.55 -19.38 9.90
N LEU A 780 -10.66 -20.37 9.87
CA LEU A 780 -9.22 -20.19 9.69
C LEU A 780 -8.78 -20.19 8.22
N ALA A 781 -9.63 -20.65 7.29
CA ALA A 781 -9.30 -20.75 5.87
C ALA A 781 -8.79 -19.45 5.23
N PRO A 782 -9.32 -18.26 5.55
CA PRO A 782 -8.77 -17.01 5.02
C PRO A 782 -7.34 -16.71 5.45
N TYR A 783 -6.94 -17.22 6.61
CA TYR A 783 -5.64 -16.92 7.25
C TYR A 783 -4.57 -17.98 6.98
N LEU A 784 -4.95 -19.26 7.08
CA LEU A 784 -4.08 -20.42 6.98
C LEU A 784 -4.57 -21.33 5.83
N PRO A 785 -4.53 -20.85 4.57
CA PRO A 785 -5.21 -21.53 3.46
C PRO A 785 -4.72 -22.94 3.18
N PHE A 786 -3.45 -23.24 3.41
CA PHE A 786 -2.86 -24.53 3.04
C PHE A 786 -3.22 -25.63 4.05
N VAL A 787 -3.07 -25.38 5.34
CA VAL A 787 -3.40 -26.39 6.35
C VAL A 787 -4.91 -26.60 6.48
N THR A 788 -5.73 -25.59 6.24
CA THR A 788 -7.18 -25.74 6.27
C THR A 788 -7.70 -26.52 5.07
N GLU A 789 -7.14 -26.28 3.88
CA GLU A 789 -7.43 -27.09 2.67
C GLU A 789 -7.00 -28.54 2.86
N GLU A 790 -5.82 -28.78 3.45
CA GLU A 790 -5.33 -30.12 3.76
C GLU A 790 -6.32 -30.85 4.67
N VAL A 791 -6.72 -30.24 5.79
CA VAL A 791 -7.70 -30.84 6.72
C VAL A 791 -9.04 -31.07 6.05
N TRP A 792 -9.54 -30.11 5.27
CA TRP A 792 -10.79 -30.21 4.55
C TRP A 792 -10.82 -31.43 3.62
N SER A 793 -9.73 -31.67 2.89
CA SER A 793 -9.60 -32.79 1.96
C SER A 793 -9.66 -34.17 2.60
N TRP A 794 -9.53 -34.29 3.92
CA TRP A 794 -9.60 -35.56 4.62
C TRP A 794 -11.02 -36.10 4.74
N TYR A 795 -12.03 -35.22 4.67
CA TYR A 795 -13.42 -35.61 4.93
C TYR A 795 -14.46 -34.96 4.01
N ARG A 796 -14.04 -34.00 3.16
CA ARG A 796 -14.93 -33.36 2.20
C ARG A 796 -14.33 -33.31 0.80
N GLU A 797 -15.19 -33.32 -0.19
CA GLU A 797 -14.83 -33.05 -1.58
C GLU A 797 -14.83 -31.52 -1.85
N GLY A 798 -14.13 -31.10 -2.91
CA GLY A 798 -14.00 -29.68 -3.27
C GLY A 798 -13.02 -28.93 -2.37
N SER A 799 -13.09 -27.60 -2.40
CA SER A 799 -12.17 -26.70 -1.67
C SER A 799 -12.89 -26.02 -0.52
N VAL A 800 -12.22 -25.90 0.65
CA VAL A 800 -12.70 -25.08 1.77
C VAL A 800 -12.93 -23.64 1.36
N HIS A 801 -12.16 -23.15 0.40
CA HIS A 801 -12.25 -21.77 -0.10
C HIS A 801 -13.48 -21.47 -0.95
N GLN A 802 -14.20 -22.51 -1.37
CA GLN A 802 -15.50 -22.46 -2.05
C GLN A 802 -16.64 -22.91 -1.14
N ALA A 803 -16.34 -23.44 0.04
CA ALA A 803 -17.33 -23.80 1.04
C ALA A 803 -18.01 -22.57 1.63
N ALA A 804 -19.24 -22.74 2.12
CA ALA A 804 -19.98 -21.66 2.74
C ALA A 804 -19.33 -21.23 4.07
N TRP A 805 -19.24 -19.91 4.30
CA TRP A 805 -18.84 -19.37 5.59
C TRP A 805 -19.79 -19.86 6.69
N PRO A 806 -19.27 -20.29 7.87
CA PRO A 806 -20.12 -20.78 8.93
C PRO A 806 -21.03 -19.66 9.48
N THR A 807 -22.25 -20.01 9.85
CA THR A 807 -23.19 -19.07 10.46
C THR A 807 -23.51 -19.48 11.89
N ALA A 808 -23.94 -18.52 12.70
CA ALA A 808 -24.39 -18.78 14.05
C ALA A 808 -25.53 -19.81 14.12
N SER A 809 -26.42 -19.78 13.12
CA SER A 809 -27.55 -20.75 13.03
C SER A 809 -27.11 -22.18 12.76
N ASP A 810 -25.94 -22.41 12.15
CA ASP A 810 -25.40 -23.75 11.95
C ASP A 810 -25.05 -24.44 13.30
N LEU A 811 -24.89 -23.65 14.37
CA LEU A 811 -24.50 -24.07 15.71
C LEU A 811 -25.63 -23.94 16.75
N GLU A 812 -26.88 -23.74 16.31
CA GLU A 812 -28.04 -23.68 17.21
C GLU A 812 -28.51 -25.08 17.60
N VAL A 813 -28.34 -25.40 18.86
CA VAL A 813 -28.83 -26.66 19.45
C VAL A 813 -30.18 -26.41 20.13
N THR A 814 -31.27 -26.83 19.48
CA THR A 814 -32.60 -26.75 20.09
C THR A 814 -32.95 -28.04 20.84
N PRO A 815 -33.55 -27.97 22.05
CA PRO A 815 -33.84 -29.17 22.87
C PRO A 815 -34.86 -30.16 22.28
N ASP A 816 -35.76 -29.71 21.41
CA ASP A 816 -36.90 -30.47 20.92
C ASP A 816 -37.18 -30.36 19.41
N GLY A 817 -36.27 -29.86 18.61
CA GLY A 817 -36.54 -29.61 17.19
C GLY A 817 -37.55 -28.48 16.93
N THR A 818 -37.97 -27.74 17.95
CA THR A 818 -38.79 -26.55 17.83
C THR A 818 -37.94 -25.30 18.01
N VAL A 819 -38.01 -24.43 17.05
CA VAL A 819 -37.36 -23.10 17.08
C VAL A 819 -38.18 -22.23 18.03
N GLU A 820 -37.79 -22.11 19.29
CA GLU A 820 -38.02 -20.92 20.12
C GLU A 820 -37.63 -21.15 21.61
N GLY A 821 -36.72 -20.31 22.10
CA GLY A 821 -36.69 -19.81 23.48
C GLY A 821 -35.94 -20.64 24.53
N ALA A 822 -34.85 -20.07 25.01
CA ALA A 822 -34.34 -20.23 26.38
C ALA A 822 -33.54 -21.50 26.74
N ILE A 823 -32.38 -21.65 26.09
CA ILE A 823 -31.18 -22.14 26.78
C ILE A 823 -30.08 -21.09 26.58
N GLU A 824 -30.39 -19.84 26.84
CA GLU A 824 -29.50 -18.74 26.45
C GLU A 824 -28.34 -18.49 27.42
N ASP A 825 -28.44 -18.77 28.71
CA ASP A 825 -27.40 -18.30 29.66
C ASP A 825 -26.64 -19.41 30.42
N ALA A 826 -27.26 -20.56 30.69
CA ALA A 826 -26.58 -21.58 31.51
C ALA A 826 -25.64 -22.48 30.69
N SER A 827 -25.86 -22.65 29.37
CA SER A 827 -25.04 -23.55 28.55
C SER A 827 -23.68 -22.99 28.16
N SER A 828 -23.57 -21.68 27.90
CA SER A 828 -22.30 -21.06 27.53
C SER A 828 -21.31 -20.96 28.70
N VAL A 829 -21.81 -20.86 29.93
CA VAL A 829 -20.99 -20.74 31.14
C VAL A 829 -20.34 -22.08 31.52
N LEU A 830 -20.99 -23.23 31.21
CA LEU A 830 -20.54 -24.55 31.65
C LEU A 830 -19.12 -24.91 31.20
N LEU A 831 -18.80 -24.63 29.94
CA LEU A 831 -17.44 -24.86 29.42
C LEU A 831 -16.40 -24.02 30.18
N GLY A 832 -16.71 -22.75 30.47
CA GLY A 832 -15.83 -21.86 31.24
C GLY A 832 -15.55 -22.42 32.64
N VAL A 833 -16.61 -22.89 33.33
CA VAL A 833 -16.50 -23.52 34.65
C VAL A 833 -15.66 -24.81 34.60
N ALA A 834 -15.90 -25.65 33.62
CA ALA A 834 -15.15 -26.89 33.42
C ALA A 834 -13.68 -26.63 33.11
N SER A 835 -13.38 -25.62 32.27
CA SER A 835 -12.02 -25.19 31.95
C SER A 835 -11.27 -24.66 33.17
N GLU A 836 -11.89 -23.79 33.95
CA GLU A 836 -11.31 -23.28 35.19
C GLU A 836 -11.00 -24.41 36.20
N ALA A 837 -11.95 -25.33 36.41
CA ALA A 837 -11.75 -26.50 37.24
C ALA A 837 -10.61 -27.40 36.75
N LEU A 838 -10.52 -27.63 35.43
CA LEU A 838 -9.44 -28.40 34.81
C LEU A 838 -8.07 -27.75 35.07
N VAL A 839 -7.99 -26.43 34.93
CA VAL A 839 -6.74 -25.66 35.15
C VAL A 839 -6.27 -25.75 36.58
N VAL A 840 -7.16 -25.56 37.58
CA VAL A 840 -6.77 -25.61 39.01
C VAL A 840 -6.39 -27.01 39.42
N LEU A 841 -7.08 -28.06 38.96
CA LEU A 841 -6.72 -29.46 39.24
C LEU A 841 -5.35 -29.83 38.61
N ARG A 842 -5.06 -29.39 37.41
CA ARG A 842 -3.74 -29.59 36.74
C ARG A 842 -2.65 -28.85 37.48
N ARG A 843 -2.92 -27.64 37.95
CA ARG A 843 -1.96 -26.80 38.73
C ARG A 843 -1.49 -27.53 39.99
N VAL A 844 -2.40 -28.16 40.76
CA VAL A 844 -2.04 -28.93 41.96
C VAL A 844 -0.99 -30.00 41.62
N LYS A 845 -1.16 -30.77 40.56
CA LYS A 845 -0.18 -31.77 40.12
C LYS A 845 1.17 -31.17 39.70
N SER A 846 1.12 -30.01 38.99
CA SER A 846 2.32 -29.30 38.62
C SER A 846 3.11 -28.79 39.81
N GLU A 847 2.42 -28.20 40.81
CA GLU A 847 3.02 -27.70 42.05
C GLU A 847 3.56 -28.84 42.91
N ALA A 848 2.86 -29.96 42.95
CA ALA A 848 3.34 -31.19 43.60
C ALA A 848 4.46 -31.88 42.82
N LYS A 849 4.82 -31.37 41.60
CA LYS A 849 5.87 -31.94 40.71
C LYS A 849 5.64 -33.42 40.36
N VAL A 850 4.39 -33.82 40.21
CA VAL A 850 4.01 -35.19 39.87
C VAL A 850 3.55 -35.28 38.39
N SER A 851 3.47 -36.51 37.90
CA SER A 851 2.98 -36.74 36.52
C SER A 851 1.52 -36.31 36.40
N PRO A 852 1.08 -35.72 35.26
CA PRO A 852 -0.34 -35.51 34.97
C PRO A 852 -1.22 -36.77 35.08
N ARG A 853 -0.60 -37.96 34.96
CA ARG A 853 -1.27 -39.27 35.12
C ARG A 853 -1.42 -39.75 36.57
N THR A 854 -0.85 -39.04 37.54
CA THR A 854 -1.00 -39.36 38.98
C THR A 854 -2.46 -39.19 39.35
N PRO A 855 -3.11 -40.22 39.95
CA PRO A 855 -4.52 -40.13 40.32
C PRO A 855 -4.74 -39.26 41.55
N PHE A 856 -5.86 -38.57 41.62
CA PHE A 856 -6.41 -38.08 42.90
C PHE A 856 -7.14 -39.23 43.56
N LEU A 857 -6.77 -39.53 44.79
CA LEU A 857 -7.47 -40.52 45.65
C LEU A 857 -8.64 -39.86 46.37
N GLU A 858 -8.54 -38.56 46.64
CA GLU A 858 -9.59 -37.72 47.17
C GLU A 858 -9.31 -36.28 46.74
N VAL A 859 -10.34 -35.50 46.46
CA VAL A 859 -10.21 -34.08 46.15
C VAL A 859 -11.44 -33.31 46.61
N THR A 860 -11.22 -32.13 47.25
CA THR A 860 -12.28 -31.19 47.54
C THR A 860 -12.02 -29.91 46.75
N VAL A 861 -13.03 -29.49 46.00
CA VAL A 861 -13.00 -28.25 45.19
C VAL A 861 -13.94 -27.24 45.83
N SER A 862 -13.41 -26.09 46.21
CA SER A 862 -14.16 -24.95 46.71
C SER A 862 -14.54 -24.03 45.52
N ALA A 863 -15.82 -23.70 45.44
CA ALA A 863 -16.35 -22.88 44.34
C ALA A 863 -17.53 -22.01 44.82
N PRO A 864 -17.92 -20.96 44.10
CA PRO A 864 -19.16 -20.23 44.36
C PRO A 864 -20.35 -21.17 44.38
N LYS A 865 -21.29 -20.94 45.31
CA LYS A 865 -22.44 -21.81 45.52
C LYS A 865 -23.25 -22.08 44.23
N GLN A 866 -23.36 -21.08 43.36
CA GLN A 866 -24.05 -21.15 42.09
C GLN A 866 -23.29 -21.97 41.03
N THR A 867 -21.99 -22.17 41.20
CA THR A 867 -21.11 -22.90 40.26
C THR A 867 -21.11 -24.40 40.59
N ILE A 868 -21.44 -24.81 41.82
CA ILE A 868 -21.39 -26.20 42.23
C ILE A 868 -22.26 -27.13 41.37
N PRO A 869 -23.51 -26.80 41.05
CA PRO A 869 -24.31 -27.66 40.17
C PRO A 869 -23.68 -27.87 38.80
N LEU A 870 -23.04 -26.82 38.22
CA LEU A 870 -22.33 -26.89 36.95
C LEU A 870 -21.10 -27.80 37.01
N LEU A 871 -20.38 -27.81 38.16
CA LEU A 871 -19.25 -28.71 38.38
C LEU A 871 -19.74 -30.18 38.54
N GLU A 872 -20.90 -30.40 39.15
CA GLU A 872 -21.52 -31.71 39.24
C GLU A 872 -21.92 -32.26 37.87
N ASP A 873 -22.45 -31.41 36.97
CA ASP A 873 -22.86 -31.80 35.62
C ASP A 873 -21.67 -32.25 34.74
N VAL A 874 -20.44 -31.75 35.02
CA VAL A 874 -19.22 -32.09 34.26
C VAL A 874 -18.28 -33.03 35.01
N LEU A 875 -18.66 -33.49 36.20
CA LEU A 875 -17.78 -34.27 37.08
C LEU A 875 -17.20 -35.52 36.41
N GLU A 876 -17.97 -36.23 35.60
CA GLU A 876 -17.49 -37.45 34.95
C GLU A 876 -16.37 -37.16 33.92
N ASP A 877 -16.53 -36.13 33.08
CA ASP A 877 -15.51 -35.70 32.13
C ASP A 877 -14.28 -35.14 32.86
N LEU A 878 -14.53 -34.34 33.91
CA LEU A 878 -13.46 -33.74 34.71
C LEU A 878 -12.63 -34.81 35.43
N ALA A 879 -13.29 -35.79 36.00
CA ALA A 879 -12.65 -36.91 36.70
C ALA A 879 -11.83 -37.77 35.73
N ALA A 880 -12.34 -38.03 34.54
CA ALA A 880 -11.61 -38.75 33.50
C ALA A 880 -10.37 -37.97 33.01
N ALA A 881 -10.50 -36.66 32.73
CA ALA A 881 -9.41 -35.79 32.30
C ALA A 881 -8.32 -35.62 33.34
N THR A 882 -8.70 -35.46 34.60
CA THR A 882 -7.77 -35.18 35.69
C THR A 882 -7.39 -36.44 36.47
N LYS A 883 -7.91 -37.64 36.12
CA LYS A 883 -7.62 -38.91 36.76
C LYS A 883 -8.04 -38.90 38.25
N ILE A 884 -9.22 -38.41 38.56
CA ILE A 884 -9.84 -38.57 39.89
C ILE A 884 -10.38 -40.02 39.98
N GLN A 885 -9.89 -40.79 40.92
CA GLN A 885 -10.27 -42.20 41.15
C GLN A 885 -11.06 -42.40 42.41
N GLY A 886 -10.97 -41.46 43.34
CA GLY A 886 -11.71 -41.50 44.61
C GLY A 886 -12.84 -40.45 44.67
N PRO A 887 -13.35 -40.13 45.86
CA PRO A 887 -14.39 -39.15 46.06
C PRO A 887 -13.94 -37.74 45.59
N ALA A 888 -14.82 -37.03 44.88
CA ALA A 888 -14.72 -35.62 44.60
C ALA A 888 -15.84 -34.88 45.36
N HIS A 889 -15.44 -33.92 46.14
CA HIS A 889 -16.36 -33.12 46.96
C HIS A 889 -16.38 -31.68 46.45
N PHE A 890 -17.56 -31.07 46.45
CA PHE A 890 -17.72 -29.65 46.15
C PHE A 890 -18.22 -28.93 47.39
N GLU A 891 -17.56 -27.84 47.75
CA GLU A 891 -17.96 -27.03 48.90
C GLU A 891 -18.10 -25.56 48.47
N ALA A 892 -19.04 -24.84 49.10
CA ALA A 892 -19.21 -23.44 48.86
C ALA A 892 -18.04 -22.66 49.46
N SER A 893 -17.43 -21.73 48.67
CA SER A 893 -16.39 -20.85 49.18
C SER A 893 -16.93 -20.01 50.33
N ALA A 894 -16.17 -19.97 51.45
CA ALA A 894 -16.53 -19.13 52.60
C ALA A 894 -16.37 -17.66 52.21
N ASP A 895 -17.42 -16.88 52.45
CA ASP A 895 -17.47 -15.42 52.16
C ASP A 895 -16.22 -14.70 52.67
N SER A 896 -15.46 -14.14 51.78
CA SER A 896 -14.59 -13.00 52.06
C SER A 896 -14.54 -12.12 50.79
N SER A 897 -14.69 -10.84 50.98
CA SER A 897 -15.00 -9.78 50.03
C SER A 897 -13.95 -9.52 48.92
N GLU A 898 -12.97 -10.39 48.70
CA GLU A 898 -11.94 -10.26 47.64
C GLU A 898 -11.79 -11.49 46.74
N ASP A 899 -12.44 -12.65 47.04
CA ASP A 899 -12.37 -13.90 46.30
C ASP A 899 -13.75 -14.41 45.79
N GLU A 900 -14.75 -13.57 45.66
CA GLU A 900 -16.05 -13.92 45.10
C GLU A 900 -15.86 -14.32 43.63
N GLY A 901 -15.78 -15.62 43.34
CA GLY A 901 -15.90 -16.13 41.99
C GLY A 901 -14.86 -17.14 41.54
N THR A 902 -13.81 -17.46 42.28
CA THR A 902 -12.76 -18.37 41.81
C THR A 902 -12.90 -19.81 42.31
N ILE A 903 -12.75 -20.76 41.38
CA ILE A 903 -12.66 -22.20 41.67
C ILE A 903 -11.24 -22.47 42.18
N ARG A 904 -11.12 -23.25 43.33
CA ARG A 904 -9.85 -23.65 43.92
C ARG A 904 -9.90 -25.03 44.51
N VAL A 905 -8.79 -25.74 44.58
CA VAL A 905 -8.68 -26.99 45.28
C VAL A 905 -8.44 -26.70 46.76
N ALA A 906 -9.40 -27.10 47.63
CA ALA A 906 -9.34 -26.87 49.05
C ALA A 906 -8.49 -27.94 49.77
N SER A 907 -8.62 -29.22 49.36
CA SER A 907 -7.83 -30.34 49.86
C SER A 907 -7.69 -31.42 48.82
N PHE A 908 -6.64 -32.20 48.88
CA PHE A 908 -6.41 -33.32 47.98
C PHE A 908 -5.52 -34.41 48.57
N GLU A 909 -5.68 -35.62 48.07
CA GLU A 909 -4.77 -36.75 48.24
C GLU A 909 -4.37 -37.29 46.91
N LEU A 910 -3.06 -37.45 46.64
CA LEU A 910 -2.50 -38.00 45.40
C LEU A 910 -2.00 -39.42 45.64
N GLY A 911 -2.32 -40.28 44.67
CA GLY A 911 -1.82 -41.65 44.63
C GLY A 911 -0.44 -41.76 43.97
N GLU A 912 -0.02 -42.99 43.71
CA GLU A 912 1.23 -43.28 43.02
C GLU A 912 1.06 -43.09 41.51
N ALA A 913 2.03 -42.48 40.85
CA ALA A 913 2.04 -42.40 39.41
C ALA A 913 2.14 -43.81 38.78
N PRO A 914 1.32 -44.12 37.76
CA PRO A 914 1.42 -45.40 37.08
C PRO A 914 2.82 -45.57 36.45
N ALA A 915 3.38 -46.78 36.61
CA ALA A 915 4.70 -47.11 36.05
C ALA A 915 4.77 -46.83 34.53
N LYS A 916 5.82 -46.18 34.05
CA LYS A 916 6.04 -46.03 32.57
C LYS A 916 6.08 -47.42 31.94
N LYS A 917 5.09 -47.75 31.11
CA LYS A 917 5.24 -48.89 30.20
C LYS A 917 6.48 -48.65 29.36
N LYS A 918 7.51 -49.49 29.52
CA LYS A 918 8.65 -49.54 28.60
C LYS A 918 8.09 -50.07 27.25
N ASN A 919 8.02 -49.20 26.26
CA ASN A 919 7.89 -49.62 24.88
C ASN A 919 9.18 -50.29 24.40
#